data_31349980e8bc26c93ebc814072f0a2e8
#
_entry.id   31349980e8bc26c93ebc814072f0a2e8
#
_cell.length_a   1.000
_cell.length_b   1.000
_cell.length_c   1.000
_cell.angle_alpha   90.00
_cell.angle_beta   90.00
_cell.angle_gamma   90.00
#
_symmetry.space_group_name_H-M   'P 1'
#
loop_
_entity.id
_entity.type
_entity.pdbx_description
1 polymer ?
#
loop_
_entity_poly.entity_id
_entity_poly.type
_entity_poly.pdbx_seq_one_letter_code
_entity_poly.pdbx_strand_id
1 'polypeptide(L)'
;LVKQLVPARQGWQNTDENSTHAIPATTARYFRFYWTPEGSEPGSEDMDAAKWKPNLKIKQLRLHREARLNQWEGKAGLVWRVASATKEAEVGKKDCYSLSQIINLTDQCKAGILTTTLPKGKWKLLRMGHTATGHTNATAGGGKGLECDKFSAKTVRKQFDNWFAQAFLKTDSDVARCVLKYMHVDSWECGSQNWSDTFAAEFRKRRGYDLMPYLPLLAGIPMESVERSEEILRDVRTTISELVVDVFYKVLADCAKEYDCQFSAECVAPTMVSDGLLHYQMVDLPMGEFWLNSPTHDKLNDMLDAVSGAHIYGKSIIQAEGFTEVRGTWDEHPGMLKALLDRNYALGINRLFYHVYVHNPWLDRKPGMTLDGIGLFFQRDQTWWNKGAKALSDYATRCQALLQYGHPVVDIAVFTGEEIPRRAVLPDRLVPSLPGIFGAERVESERIRRTNEGQPLRVRPVGVTHSANMVDPEKWVNPLRGYAYDSFNKDALLRLAKVEDGRMTLPGGVSYKVLVVPLPRPMNPEQAELSPEVEKKINELKKAGILIPDLPYTGDDFSAYGLERDLIVPEDVAWTHRRGEQGDIYFIANQREETRTFTASMRIYGRKPECWNPLTGEIDFRPSYEQKNNRTEVTLTLAPNESVFIVYPTEKNCFGDEKSLQKQQKEGSYSAKEFSEVAVELGEYTVNFITNGRTVNRKELFDWSREQDEKIRYYSGTAVYRTAFHWKDKPETTVYLNLGKVCNLATVRVNGVDCGTIWTAPYRTNITAALKKGTN
;
A
#
# COMPACT_ATOMS: atom_id res chain seq x y z
N LEU A 1 -21.45 35.19 -6.84
CA LEU A 1 -20.35 34.22 -6.87
C LEU A 1 -19.91 33.98 -8.30
N VAL A 2 -18.63 34.22 -8.61
CA VAL A 2 -18.08 33.97 -9.97
C VAL A 2 -17.76 32.47 -10.09
N LYS A 3 -17.00 31.95 -9.15
CA LYS A 3 -16.64 30.54 -9.11
C LYS A 3 -16.26 30.14 -7.68
N GLN A 4 -16.63 28.96 -7.28
CA GLN A 4 -16.04 28.27 -6.13
C GLN A 4 -14.77 27.58 -6.62
N LEU A 5 -13.63 27.95 -6.04
CA LEU A 5 -12.34 27.31 -6.36
C LEU A 5 -12.23 26.02 -5.55
N VAL A 6 -11.97 24.94 -6.24
CA VAL A 6 -11.69 23.64 -5.60
C VAL A 6 -10.19 23.45 -5.56
N PRO A 7 -9.58 23.20 -4.39
CA PRO A 7 -8.17 22.89 -4.28
C PRO A 7 -7.80 21.71 -5.17
N ALA A 8 -6.62 21.78 -5.76
CA ALA A 8 -6.11 20.69 -6.57
C ALA A 8 -5.72 19.51 -5.66
N ARG A 9 -5.98 18.29 -6.11
CA ARG A 9 -5.37 17.10 -5.53
C ARG A 9 -3.95 17.01 -6.02
N GLN A 10 -3.01 16.98 -5.11
CA GLN A 10 -1.58 17.09 -5.44
C GLN A 10 -0.74 16.18 -4.55
N GLY A 11 0.45 15.84 -5.04
CA GLY A 11 1.45 15.08 -4.32
C GLY A 11 2.10 15.92 -3.20
N TRP A 12 2.65 15.25 -2.23
CA TRP A 12 3.20 15.86 -1.01
C TRP A 12 4.35 16.83 -1.26
N GLN A 13 5.15 16.61 -2.30
CA GLN A 13 6.24 17.51 -2.68
C GLN A 13 5.78 18.75 -3.47
N ASN A 14 4.49 18.86 -3.81
CA ASN A 14 3.96 19.90 -4.69
C ASN A 14 3.04 20.89 -3.95
N THR A 15 3.06 20.92 -2.64
CA THR A 15 2.15 21.73 -1.81
C THR A 15 2.37 23.23 -2.00
N ASP A 16 3.58 23.68 -2.30
CA ASP A 16 3.96 25.07 -2.43
C ASP A 16 3.93 25.57 -3.90
N GLU A 17 3.51 24.74 -4.84
CA GLU A 17 3.53 25.04 -6.25
C GLU A 17 2.35 25.93 -6.68
N ASN A 18 2.54 26.63 -7.80
CA ASN A 18 1.51 27.49 -8.37
C ASN A 18 0.26 26.67 -8.74
N SER A 19 -0.91 27.29 -8.56
CA SER A 19 -2.18 26.75 -8.98
C SER A 19 -2.98 27.80 -9.74
N THR A 20 -3.22 27.54 -11.00
CA THR A 20 -4.03 28.39 -11.86
C THR A 20 -5.47 27.89 -11.90
N HIS A 21 -6.41 28.77 -11.62
CA HIS A 21 -7.84 28.46 -11.71
C HIS A 21 -8.46 29.27 -12.83
N ALA A 22 -9.02 28.61 -13.83
CA ALA A 22 -9.82 29.25 -14.86
C ALA A 22 -11.15 29.72 -14.26
N ILE A 23 -11.55 30.93 -14.55
CA ILE A 23 -12.83 31.51 -14.13
C ILE A 23 -13.55 32.10 -15.36
N PRO A 24 -14.88 32.12 -15.38
CA PRO A 24 -15.64 32.78 -16.44
C PRO A 24 -15.21 34.24 -16.62
N ALA A 25 -15.15 34.72 -17.88
CA ALA A 25 -14.81 36.10 -18.17
C ALA A 25 -15.73 37.06 -17.40
N THR A 26 -15.15 37.81 -16.48
CA THR A 26 -15.91 38.66 -15.56
C THR A 26 -15.35 40.07 -15.54
N THR A 27 -16.22 41.06 -15.73
CA THR A 27 -15.86 42.50 -15.62
C THR A 27 -16.45 43.03 -14.32
N ALA A 28 -15.58 43.47 -13.43
CA ALA A 28 -15.99 44.09 -12.18
C ALA A 28 -14.95 45.12 -11.73
N ARG A 29 -15.41 46.09 -10.94
CA ARG A 29 -14.52 47.09 -10.34
C ARG A 29 -13.69 46.50 -9.20
N TYR A 30 -14.25 45.55 -8.48
CA TYR A 30 -13.63 44.88 -7.32
C TYR A 30 -13.88 43.40 -7.39
N PHE A 31 -12.87 42.61 -6.99
CA PHE A 31 -12.97 41.17 -6.77
C PHE A 31 -12.69 40.87 -5.32
N ARG A 32 -13.52 40.01 -4.73
CA ARG A 32 -13.38 39.54 -3.35
C ARG A 32 -13.10 38.04 -3.36
N PHE A 33 -12.00 37.66 -2.72
CA PHE A 33 -11.75 36.28 -2.35
C PHE A 33 -12.31 36.05 -0.97
N TYR A 34 -12.98 34.96 -0.82
CA TYR A 34 -13.55 34.52 0.45
C TYR A 34 -13.10 33.10 0.70
N TRP A 35 -12.62 32.81 1.89
CA TRP A 35 -12.19 31.51 2.34
C TRP A 35 -12.66 31.32 3.78
N THR A 36 -13.15 30.10 4.09
CA THR A 36 -13.49 29.67 5.44
C THR A 36 -12.63 28.49 5.82
N PRO A 37 -12.23 28.39 7.08
CA PRO A 37 -11.50 27.22 7.56
C PRO A 37 -12.36 25.94 7.55
N GLU A 38 -13.67 26.08 7.71
CA GLU A 38 -14.59 24.94 7.68
C GLU A 38 -14.54 24.27 6.30
N GLY A 39 -14.37 22.96 6.28
CA GLY A 39 -14.26 22.20 5.05
C GLY A 39 -12.93 22.38 4.31
N SER A 40 -11.98 23.14 4.86
CA SER A 40 -10.62 23.15 4.33
C SER A 40 -9.85 21.93 4.82
N GLU A 41 -9.01 21.40 3.96
CA GLU A 41 -8.19 20.25 4.30
C GLU A 41 -6.73 20.65 4.45
N PRO A 42 -5.97 19.96 5.32
CA PRO A 42 -4.54 20.17 5.39
C PRO A 42 -3.90 19.83 4.04
N GLY A 43 -2.78 20.40 3.76
CA GLY A 43 -1.93 19.97 2.66
C GLY A 43 -1.65 18.49 2.79
N SER A 44 -1.42 17.85 1.66
CA SER A 44 -1.20 16.42 1.56
C SER A 44 -0.15 15.86 2.54
N GLU A 45 0.25 14.68 2.38
CA GLU A 45 1.14 13.78 3.08
C GLU A 45 2.41 14.36 3.68
N ASP A 46 2.34 15.55 4.13
CA ASP A 46 3.47 16.15 4.77
C ASP A 46 3.63 15.65 6.20
N MET A 47 4.73 15.05 6.49
CA MET A 47 5.09 14.58 7.81
C MET A 47 5.37 15.72 8.77
N ASP A 48 5.54 16.95 8.30
CA ASP A 48 5.63 18.14 9.14
C ASP A 48 4.24 18.55 9.66
N ALA A 49 4.04 18.43 10.96
CA ALA A 49 2.79 18.80 11.63
C ALA A 49 2.33 20.25 11.33
N ALA A 50 3.23 21.15 10.96
CA ALA A 50 2.88 22.52 10.61
C ALA A 50 2.05 22.61 9.31
N LYS A 51 2.24 21.68 8.40
CA LYS A 51 1.51 21.63 7.14
C LYS A 51 0.09 21.09 7.27
N TRP A 52 -0.22 20.45 8.37
CA TRP A 52 -1.56 19.92 8.69
C TRP A 52 -2.50 20.94 9.32
N LYS A 53 -2.07 22.18 9.46
CA LYS A 53 -2.93 23.25 10.00
C LYS A 53 -3.87 23.75 8.90
N PRO A 54 -5.18 23.91 9.17
CA PRO A 54 -6.17 24.34 8.19
C PRO A 54 -6.06 25.84 7.91
N ASN A 55 -4.88 26.32 7.63
CA ASN A 55 -4.60 27.70 7.32
C ASN A 55 -4.37 27.86 5.83
N LEU A 56 -5.09 28.78 5.22
CA LEU A 56 -4.82 29.16 3.85
C LEU A 56 -3.46 29.88 3.79
N LYS A 57 -2.48 29.29 3.15
CA LYS A 57 -1.15 29.87 2.96
C LYS A 57 -1.04 30.36 1.51
N ILE A 58 -1.07 31.66 1.32
CA ILE A 58 -0.93 32.29 0.01
C ILE A 58 0.30 33.19 0.03
N LYS A 59 1.29 32.88 -0.82
CA LYS A 59 2.43 33.78 -1.06
C LYS A 59 2.03 34.93 -1.99
N GLN A 60 1.22 34.66 -2.99
CA GLN A 60 0.77 35.65 -3.97
C GLN A 60 -0.56 35.24 -4.61
N LEU A 61 -1.42 36.22 -4.84
CA LEU A 61 -2.67 36.07 -5.59
C LEU A 61 -2.65 37.01 -6.77
N ARG A 62 -2.91 36.53 -7.98
CA ARG A 62 -2.94 37.32 -9.22
C ARG A 62 -4.22 37.03 -9.99
N LEU A 63 -4.86 38.08 -10.51
CA LEU A 63 -5.90 37.98 -11.52
C LEU A 63 -5.29 38.26 -12.88
N HIS A 64 -5.54 37.40 -13.85
CA HIS A 64 -5.08 37.56 -15.24
C HIS A 64 -6.25 37.98 -16.13
N ARG A 65 -5.99 38.90 -17.06
CA ARG A 65 -6.96 39.32 -18.09
C ARG A 65 -7.05 38.29 -19.22
N GLU A 66 -5.99 37.54 -19.44
CA GLU A 66 -5.89 36.54 -20.47
C GLU A 66 -6.37 35.19 -19.94
N ALA A 67 -7.09 34.47 -20.77
CA ALA A 67 -7.51 33.12 -20.46
C ALA A 67 -6.31 32.20 -20.18
N ARG A 68 -6.48 31.29 -19.23
CA ARG A 68 -5.55 30.20 -18.92
C ARG A 68 -6.35 28.92 -18.72
N LEU A 69 -5.75 27.81 -19.09
CA LEU A 69 -6.32 26.50 -18.80
C LEU A 69 -6.33 26.26 -17.30
N ASN A 70 -7.39 25.62 -16.81
CA ASN A 70 -7.56 25.33 -15.40
C ASN A 70 -6.47 24.36 -14.93
N GLN A 71 -5.74 24.75 -13.86
CA GLN A 71 -4.69 23.93 -13.24
C GLN A 71 -3.71 23.31 -14.27
N TRP A 72 -3.30 24.13 -15.24
CA TRP A 72 -2.43 23.72 -16.34
C TRP A 72 -1.08 23.20 -15.88
N GLU A 73 -0.60 23.58 -14.70
CA GLU A 73 0.67 23.16 -14.12
C GLU A 73 0.72 21.62 -13.99
N GLY A 74 -0.32 21.02 -13.45
CA GLY A 74 -0.45 19.56 -13.36
C GLY A 74 -0.65 18.92 -14.73
N LYS A 75 -1.46 19.55 -15.59
CA LYS A 75 -1.74 19.05 -16.94
C LYS A 75 -0.53 19.06 -17.86
N ALA A 76 0.36 20.03 -17.67
CA ALA A 76 1.64 20.10 -18.36
C ALA A 76 2.74 19.21 -17.75
N GLY A 77 2.42 18.43 -16.71
CA GLY A 77 3.35 17.53 -16.05
C GLY A 77 4.45 18.20 -15.21
N LEU A 78 4.28 19.49 -14.87
CA LEU A 78 5.23 20.19 -14.00
C LEU A 78 5.17 19.69 -12.56
N VAL A 79 3.97 19.30 -12.12
CA VAL A 79 3.68 18.82 -10.79
C VAL A 79 2.74 17.62 -10.86
N TRP A 80 2.81 16.74 -9.87
CA TRP A 80 1.81 15.70 -9.67
C TRP A 80 0.51 16.35 -9.17
N ARG A 81 -0.52 16.32 -10.00
CA ARG A 81 -1.81 16.94 -9.67
C ARG A 81 -2.94 16.32 -10.47
N VAL A 82 -4.02 15.94 -9.79
CA VAL A 82 -5.27 15.57 -10.45
C VAL A 82 -6.13 16.81 -10.65
N ALA A 83 -6.48 17.11 -11.87
CA ALA A 83 -7.23 18.31 -12.23
C ALA A 83 -8.32 17.99 -13.26
N SER A 84 -9.51 18.55 -13.05
CA SER A 84 -10.59 18.47 -14.04
C SER A 84 -10.26 19.28 -15.30
N ALA A 85 -10.86 18.88 -16.42
CA ALA A 85 -10.76 19.64 -17.67
C ALA A 85 -11.28 21.07 -17.52
N THR A 86 -10.70 21.97 -18.30
CA THR A 86 -11.20 23.36 -18.44
C THR A 86 -12.52 23.32 -19.18
N LYS A 87 -13.49 24.09 -18.72
CA LYS A 87 -14.81 24.18 -19.35
C LYS A 87 -14.90 25.34 -20.34
N GLU A 88 -15.64 25.17 -21.43
CA GLU A 88 -15.90 26.26 -22.39
C GLU A 88 -16.52 27.53 -21.75
N ALA A 89 -17.30 27.35 -20.68
CA ALA A 89 -17.86 28.47 -19.91
C ALA A 89 -16.77 29.30 -19.19
N GLU A 90 -15.59 28.73 -18.98
CA GLU A 90 -14.45 29.37 -18.32
C GLU A 90 -13.48 29.97 -19.34
N VAL A 91 -13.28 29.30 -20.48
CA VAL A 91 -12.40 29.73 -21.58
C VAL A 91 -13.13 29.48 -22.88
N GLY A 92 -13.63 30.55 -23.45
CA GLY A 92 -14.38 30.46 -24.72
C GLY A 92 -13.44 30.27 -25.93
N LYS A 93 -13.98 29.74 -27.02
CA LYS A 93 -13.24 29.52 -28.28
C LYS A 93 -12.51 30.77 -28.78
N LYS A 94 -13.08 31.96 -28.60
CA LYS A 94 -12.47 33.25 -28.95
C LYS A 94 -11.20 33.59 -28.18
N ASP A 95 -11.00 32.96 -27.06
CA ASP A 95 -9.86 33.16 -26.14
C ASP A 95 -8.72 32.18 -26.43
N CYS A 96 -8.94 31.22 -27.36
CA CYS A 96 -7.95 30.25 -27.82
C CYS A 96 -7.19 30.82 -29.05
N TYR A 97 -5.88 30.64 -29.06
CA TYR A 97 -5.05 31.01 -30.21
C TYR A 97 -5.05 29.87 -31.24
N SER A 98 -5.26 30.23 -32.54
CA SER A 98 -5.12 29.23 -33.60
C SER A 98 -3.64 29.01 -33.97
N LEU A 99 -3.33 27.89 -34.57
CA LEU A 99 -1.96 27.61 -35.07
C LEU A 99 -1.48 28.67 -36.09
N SER A 100 -2.40 29.23 -36.87
CA SER A 100 -2.08 30.30 -37.83
C SER A 100 -1.60 31.60 -37.17
N GLN A 101 -1.85 31.79 -35.88
CA GLN A 101 -1.42 32.93 -35.08
C GLN A 101 -0.08 32.68 -34.37
N ILE A 102 0.50 31.48 -34.51
CA ILE A 102 1.77 31.13 -33.90
C ILE A 102 2.90 31.28 -34.92
N ILE A 103 3.92 32.05 -34.56
CA ILE A 103 5.13 32.22 -35.37
C ILE A 103 6.31 31.64 -34.58
N ASN A 104 6.93 30.58 -35.08
CA ASN A 104 8.16 30.06 -34.51
C ASN A 104 9.37 30.91 -34.95
N LEU A 105 10.02 31.55 -33.98
CA LEU A 105 11.17 32.42 -34.19
C LEU A 105 12.48 31.82 -33.70
N THR A 106 12.50 30.54 -33.39
CA THR A 106 13.65 29.85 -32.76
C THR A 106 14.93 30.02 -33.58
N ASP A 107 14.85 29.82 -34.88
CA ASP A 107 16.02 29.95 -35.80
C ASP A 107 16.53 31.37 -35.96
N GLN A 108 15.71 32.37 -35.60
CA GLN A 108 16.05 33.79 -35.67
C GLN A 108 16.70 34.29 -34.37
N CYS A 109 16.72 33.47 -33.33
CA CYS A 109 17.38 33.77 -32.08
C CYS A 109 18.80 33.21 -32.07
N LYS A 110 19.79 34.11 -32.19
CA LYS A 110 21.23 33.76 -32.23
C LYS A 110 21.94 34.37 -31.01
N ALA A 111 22.69 33.56 -30.31
CA ALA A 111 23.41 33.98 -29.08
C ALA A 111 22.53 34.76 -28.08
N GLY A 112 21.26 34.35 -27.94
CA GLY A 112 20.31 34.97 -27.01
C GLY A 112 19.68 36.28 -27.54
N ILE A 113 20.01 36.70 -28.72
CA ILE A 113 19.46 37.91 -29.37
C ILE A 113 18.48 37.48 -30.47
N LEU A 114 17.23 37.93 -30.35
CA LEU A 114 16.21 37.74 -31.37
C LEU A 114 16.16 38.98 -32.28
N THR A 115 16.37 38.78 -33.59
CA THR A 115 16.20 39.83 -34.60
C THR A 115 15.17 39.33 -35.60
N THR A 116 14.02 40.01 -35.67
CA THR A 116 12.90 39.60 -36.53
C THR A 116 12.05 40.81 -36.90
N THR A 117 11.29 40.67 -37.97
CA THR A 117 10.21 41.60 -38.33
C THR A 117 8.89 40.87 -38.21
N LEU A 118 8.00 41.37 -37.35
CA LEU A 118 6.67 40.81 -37.15
C LEU A 118 5.63 41.51 -38.01
N PRO A 119 4.58 40.84 -38.47
CA PRO A 119 3.40 41.44 -39.06
C PRO A 119 2.80 42.53 -38.18
N LYS A 120 2.09 43.47 -38.77
CA LYS A 120 1.39 44.53 -38.02
C LYS A 120 0.39 43.89 -37.03
N GLY A 121 0.50 44.25 -35.77
CA GLY A 121 -0.39 43.72 -34.70
C GLY A 121 0.20 43.85 -33.32
N LYS A 122 -0.51 43.26 -32.33
CA LYS A 122 -0.02 43.09 -30.95
C LYS A 122 0.46 41.66 -30.79
N TRP A 123 1.69 41.50 -30.38
CA TRP A 123 2.33 40.21 -30.24
C TRP A 123 2.71 39.93 -28.79
N LYS A 124 2.62 38.68 -28.42
CA LYS A 124 3.21 38.13 -27.19
C LYS A 124 4.42 37.29 -27.59
N LEU A 125 5.58 37.62 -27.07
CA LEU A 125 6.79 36.83 -27.24
C LEU A 125 6.90 35.83 -26.10
N LEU A 126 6.97 34.55 -26.44
CA LEU A 126 7.24 33.46 -25.49
C LEU A 126 8.66 32.96 -25.72
N ARG A 127 9.47 32.98 -24.68
CA ARG A 127 10.74 32.27 -24.62
C ARG A 127 10.53 31.02 -23.75
N MET A 128 10.57 29.87 -24.37
CA MET A 128 10.42 28.59 -23.67
C MET A 128 11.74 27.82 -23.68
N GLY A 129 12.03 27.13 -22.64
CA GLY A 129 13.23 26.32 -22.47
C GLY A 129 13.03 25.34 -21.34
N HIS A 130 14.01 24.49 -21.14
CA HIS A 130 14.02 23.54 -20.01
C HIS A 130 15.32 23.70 -19.21
N THR A 131 15.27 23.25 -17.98
CA THR A 131 16.41 23.21 -17.05
C THR A 131 16.30 21.98 -16.17
N ALA A 132 17.34 21.70 -15.40
CA ALA A 132 17.27 20.68 -14.38
C ALA A 132 16.12 20.96 -13.40
N THR A 133 15.43 19.93 -12.95
CA THR A 133 14.34 20.05 -11.96
C THR A 133 14.84 20.59 -10.62
N GLY A 134 16.15 20.45 -10.35
CA GLY A 134 16.76 20.81 -9.08
C GLY A 134 16.62 19.72 -7.99
N HIS A 135 15.88 18.68 -8.26
CA HIS A 135 15.77 17.56 -7.32
C HIS A 135 17.09 16.81 -7.21
N THR A 136 17.37 16.37 -6.00
CA THR A 136 18.57 15.59 -5.67
C THR A 136 18.16 14.26 -5.06
N ASN A 137 19.05 13.27 -5.20
CA ASN A 137 18.90 12.01 -4.50
C ASN A 137 18.96 12.23 -2.97
N ALA A 138 18.40 11.28 -2.23
CA ALA A 138 18.39 11.26 -0.76
C ALA A 138 19.62 10.59 -0.15
N THR A 139 20.72 10.46 -0.88
CA THR A 139 21.93 9.79 -0.43
C THR A 139 22.62 10.55 0.69
N ALA A 140 23.11 9.84 1.69
CA ALA A 140 23.92 10.41 2.76
C ALA A 140 25.35 10.76 2.32
N GLY A 141 25.99 11.68 3.05
CA GLY A 141 27.40 12.04 2.85
C GLY A 141 27.70 12.70 1.52
N GLY A 142 28.80 12.34 0.89
CA GLY A 142 29.27 12.93 -0.35
C GLY A 142 28.59 12.45 -1.64
N GLY A 143 27.62 11.55 -1.55
CA GLY A 143 26.91 10.99 -2.69
C GLY A 143 25.73 11.85 -3.21
N LYS A 144 25.40 12.95 -2.52
CA LYS A 144 24.28 13.81 -2.91
C LYS A 144 24.58 14.52 -4.24
N GLY A 145 23.65 14.39 -5.19
CA GLY A 145 23.74 15.03 -6.50
C GLY A 145 22.38 15.16 -7.14
N LEU A 146 22.34 15.82 -8.30
CA LEU A 146 21.12 15.95 -9.09
C LEU A 146 20.66 14.58 -9.60
N GLU A 147 19.35 14.38 -9.61
CA GLU A 147 18.72 13.25 -10.28
C GLU A 147 19.05 13.22 -11.77
N CYS A 148 19.17 12.02 -12.34
CA CYS A 148 19.41 11.87 -13.77
C CYS A 148 18.15 12.21 -14.59
N ASP A 149 18.33 12.54 -15.87
CA ASP A 149 17.22 12.60 -16.82
C ASP A 149 16.65 11.19 -17.05
N LYS A 150 15.46 10.95 -16.50
CA LYS A 150 14.79 9.64 -16.50
C LYS A 150 14.12 9.30 -17.84
N PHE A 151 14.03 10.26 -18.76
CA PHE A 151 13.54 10.03 -20.12
C PHE A 151 14.66 9.73 -21.12
N SER A 152 15.91 9.70 -20.66
CA SER A 152 17.08 9.38 -21.46
C SER A 152 17.70 8.04 -21.05
N ALA A 153 17.58 7.03 -21.90
CA ALA A 153 18.19 5.71 -21.65
C ALA A 153 19.70 5.78 -21.36
N LYS A 154 20.40 6.73 -22.02
CA LYS A 154 21.82 6.97 -21.81
C LYS A 154 22.13 7.42 -20.39
N THR A 155 21.35 8.32 -19.82
CA THR A 155 21.60 8.87 -18.48
C THR A 155 21.19 7.88 -17.40
N VAL A 156 20.08 7.15 -17.60
CA VAL A 156 19.66 6.05 -16.71
C VAL A 156 20.74 4.95 -16.68
N ARG A 157 21.24 4.53 -17.84
CA ARG A 157 22.35 3.57 -17.93
C ARG A 157 23.60 4.08 -17.22
N LYS A 158 23.97 5.36 -17.42
CA LYS A 158 25.11 5.98 -16.74
C LYS A 158 24.96 5.97 -15.23
N GLN A 159 23.77 6.21 -14.71
CA GLN A 159 23.48 6.12 -13.28
C GLN A 159 23.71 4.70 -12.77
N PHE A 160 23.19 3.70 -13.46
CA PHE A 160 23.37 2.30 -13.12
C PHE A 160 24.87 1.90 -13.15
N ASP A 161 25.59 2.25 -14.21
CA ASP A 161 27.00 1.90 -14.39
C ASP A 161 27.91 2.51 -13.31
N ASN A 162 27.59 3.73 -12.86
CA ASN A 162 28.39 4.44 -11.84
C ASN A 162 27.98 4.10 -10.40
N TRP A 163 26.90 3.39 -10.20
CA TRP A 163 26.39 3.02 -8.89
C TRP A 163 26.32 1.50 -8.72
N PHE A 164 25.27 0.87 -9.18
CA PHE A 164 24.98 -0.55 -8.92
C PHE A 164 26.04 -1.47 -9.55
N ALA A 165 26.42 -1.23 -10.80
CA ALA A 165 27.43 -2.03 -11.48
C ALA A 165 28.79 -2.02 -10.78
N GLN A 166 29.09 -0.97 -9.99
CA GLN A 166 30.36 -0.89 -9.27
C GLN A 166 30.53 -2.02 -8.23
N ALA A 167 29.45 -2.58 -7.72
CA ALA A 167 29.51 -3.75 -6.85
C ALA A 167 30.15 -4.95 -7.55
N PHE A 168 29.91 -5.15 -8.84
CA PHE A 168 30.46 -6.22 -9.66
C PHE A 168 31.85 -5.90 -10.19
N LEU A 169 32.13 -4.63 -10.49
CA LEU A 169 33.39 -4.19 -11.07
C LEU A 169 34.51 -4.07 -10.04
N LYS A 170 34.21 -3.81 -8.78
CA LYS A 170 35.18 -3.60 -7.68
C LYS A 170 35.40 -4.83 -6.80
N THR A 171 34.61 -5.88 -7.01
CA THR A 171 34.78 -7.18 -6.33
C THR A 171 35.04 -8.25 -7.36
N ASP A 172 35.33 -9.49 -6.89
CA ASP A 172 35.29 -10.63 -7.76
C ASP A 172 33.90 -10.79 -8.37
N SER A 173 33.79 -10.66 -9.69
CA SER A 173 32.52 -10.63 -10.38
C SER A 173 31.70 -11.92 -10.22
N ASP A 174 32.38 -13.08 -10.12
CA ASP A 174 31.71 -14.36 -9.95
C ASP A 174 31.11 -14.47 -8.55
N VAL A 175 31.85 -14.04 -7.53
CA VAL A 175 31.33 -13.95 -6.15
C VAL A 175 30.15 -12.97 -6.07
N ALA A 176 30.31 -11.79 -6.67
CA ALA A 176 29.23 -10.79 -6.69
C ALA A 176 27.96 -11.36 -7.34
N ARG A 177 28.06 -12.04 -8.48
CA ARG A 177 26.93 -12.71 -9.17
C ARG A 177 26.31 -13.85 -8.34
N CYS A 178 27.08 -14.53 -7.51
CA CYS A 178 26.55 -15.56 -6.61
C CYS A 178 25.76 -14.97 -5.44
N VAL A 179 26.14 -13.80 -4.95
CA VAL A 179 25.60 -13.20 -3.71
C VAL A 179 24.53 -12.15 -3.99
N LEU A 180 24.82 -11.20 -4.91
CA LEU A 180 23.92 -10.09 -5.23
C LEU A 180 22.89 -10.54 -6.28
N LYS A 181 21.66 -10.80 -5.83
CA LYS A 181 20.57 -11.36 -6.66
C LYS A 181 19.49 -10.36 -7.00
N TYR A 182 19.45 -9.24 -6.32
CA TYR A 182 18.37 -8.26 -6.47
C TYR A 182 18.94 -6.85 -6.63
N MET A 183 18.37 -6.12 -7.57
CA MET A 183 18.50 -4.66 -7.67
C MET A 183 17.19 -4.04 -7.24
N HIS A 184 17.23 -3.08 -6.33
CA HIS A 184 16.04 -2.41 -5.83
C HIS A 184 16.05 -0.93 -6.18
N VAL A 185 14.89 -0.42 -6.57
CA VAL A 185 14.59 1.01 -6.71
C VAL A 185 13.47 1.33 -5.74
N ASP A 186 13.78 2.18 -4.80
CA ASP A 186 12.88 2.69 -3.78
C ASP A 186 11.80 3.62 -4.38
N SER A 187 10.89 4.11 -3.57
CA SER A 187 9.80 4.98 -3.98
C SER A 187 10.29 6.20 -4.75
N TRP A 188 9.49 6.65 -5.72
CA TRP A 188 9.83 7.83 -6.51
C TRP A 188 9.53 9.10 -5.72
N GLU A 189 10.54 9.71 -5.12
CA GLU A 189 10.42 10.91 -4.27
C GLU A 189 11.17 12.14 -4.80
N CYS A 190 11.56 12.12 -6.05
CA CYS A 190 12.36 13.17 -6.68
C CYS A 190 11.54 14.15 -7.53
N GLY A 191 10.25 14.28 -7.26
CA GLY A 191 9.37 15.22 -7.97
C GLY A 191 9.05 14.84 -9.41
N SER A 192 8.40 15.75 -10.12
CA SER A 192 7.97 15.54 -11.50
C SER A 192 9.02 16.01 -12.49
N GLN A 193 9.11 15.28 -13.61
CA GLN A 193 9.87 15.65 -14.80
C GLN A 193 8.91 15.67 -15.99
N ASN A 194 8.94 16.73 -16.80
CA ASN A 194 8.04 16.87 -17.95
C ASN A 194 8.73 17.13 -19.27
N TRP A 195 10.05 17.21 -19.29
CA TRP A 195 10.83 17.45 -20.50
C TRP A 195 12.19 16.78 -20.47
N SER A 196 12.74 16.52 -21.66
CA SER A 196 14.12 16.14 -21.92
C SER A 196 14.50 16.54 -23.35
N ASP A 197 15.77 16.40 -23.72
CA ASP A 197 16.24 16.68 -25.08
C ASP A 197 15.55 15.83 -26.15
N THR A 198 15.06 14.64 -25.79
CA THR A 198 14.40 13.71 -26.71
C THR A 198 12.87 13.79 -26.66
N PHE A 199 12.30 14.55 -25.73
CA PHE A 199 10.86 14.53 -25.44
C PHE A 199 9.99 14.85 -26.67
N ALA A 200 10.32 15.88 -27.43
CA ALA A 200 9.54 16.25 -28.61
C ALA A 200 9.56 15.16 -29.70
N ALA A 201 10.70 14.49 -29.88
CA ALA A 201 10.83 13.37 -30.82
C ALA A 201 10.03 12.14 -30.35
N GLU A 202 10.11 11.79 -29.06
CA GLU A 202 9.33 10.70 -28.46
C GLU A 202 7.84 11.00 -28.50
N PHE A 203 7.42 12.23 -28.23
CA PHE A 203 6.02 12.64 -28.36
C PHE A 203 5.51 12.43 -29.79
N ARG A 204 6.25 12.94 -30.79
CA ARG A 204 5.89 12.79 -32.21
C ARG A 204 5.76 11.31 -32.60
N LYS A 205 6.72 10.49 -32.15
CA LYS A 205 6.73 9.05 -32.42
C LYS A 205 5.51 8.34 -31.83
N ARG A 206 5.09 8.73 -30.62
CA ARG A 206 4.01 8.08 -29.87
C ARG A 206 2.63 8.63 -30.21
N ARG A 207 2.51 9.92 -30.46
CA ARG A 207 1.22 10.62 -30.71
C ARG A 207 0.94 10.83 -32.18
N GLY A 208 1.94 10.76 -33.07
CA GLY A 208 1.77 10.91 -34.52
C GLY A 208 1.75 12.35 -35.02
N TYR A 209 1.96 13.34 -34.16
CA TYR A 209 2.00 14.77 -34.54
C TYR A 209 3.08 15.53 -33.74
N ASP A 210 3.38 16.76 -34.23
CA ASP A 210 4.40 17.57 -33.61
C ASP A 210 3.88 18.39 -32.43
N LEU A 211 4.56 18.32 -31.28
CA LEU A 211 4.24 19.10 -30.09
C LEU A 211 4.73 20.55 -30.18
N MET A 212 5.78 20.83 -30.98
CA MET A 212 6.45 22.15 -30.98
C MET A 212 5.52 23.33 -31.26
N PRO A 213 4.57 23.26 -32.20
CA PRO A 213 3.60 24.35 -32.40
C PRO A 213 2.67 24.60 -31.21
N TYR A 214 2.49 23.61 -30.36
CA TYR A 214 1.59 23.62 -29.20
C TYR A 214 2.30 23.91 -27.86
N LEU A 215 3.59 24.25 -27.87
CA LEU A 215 4.32 24.59 -26.64
C LEU A 215 3.63 25.63 -25.75
N PRO A 216 2.88 26.62 -26.27
CA PRO A 216 2.15 27.56 -25.42
C PRO A 216 1.19 26.91 -24.43
N LEU A 217 0.68 25.71 -24.73
CA LEU A 217 -0.16 24.91 -23.78
C LEU A 217 0.59 24.58 -22.49
N LEU A 218 1.91 24.34 -22.58
CA LEU A 218 2.74 24.05 -21.40
C LEU A 218 2.95 25.28 -20.50
N ALA A 219 2.49 26.46 -20.95
CA ALA A 219 2.38 27.67 -20.16
C ALA A 219 0.91 28.04 -19.85
N GLY A 220 -0.01 27.12 -20.06
CA GLY A 220 -1.44 27.28 -19.78
C GLY A 220 -2.19 28.16 -20.78
N ILE A 221 -1.59 28.50 -21.93
CA ILE A 221 -2.21 29.32 -22.96
C ILE A 221 -3.09 28.42 -23.85
N PRO A 222 -4.42 28.62 -23.88
CA PRO A 222 -5.32 27.78 -24.66
C PRO A 222 -5.11 27.95 -26.17
N MET A 223 -5.16 26.84 -26.92
CA MET A 223 -4.95 26.79 -28.35
C MET A 223 -6.04 26.04 -29.08
N GLU A 224 -6.40 26.48 -30.27
CA GLU A 224 -7.44 25.93 -31.17
C GLU A 224 -8.84 25.94 -30.52
N SER A 225 -9.04 25.10 -29.54
CA SER A 225 -10.22 25.04 -28.66
C SER A 225 -9.82 24.54 -27.29
N VAL A 226 -10.71 24.59 -26.31
CA VAL A 226 -10.52 24.03 -24.97
C VAL A 226 -10.34 22.53 -25.06
N GLU A 227 -11.20 21.85 -25.79
CA GLU A 227 -11.16 20.38 -25.98
C GLU A 227 -9.81 19.97 -26.59
N ARG A 228 -9.40 20.65 -27.67
CA ARG A 228 -8.12 20.34 -28.31
C ARG A 228 -6.92 20.61 -27.40
N SER A 229 -6.99 21.67 -26.61
CA SER A 229 -5.96 21.99 -25.60
C SER A 229 -5.85 20.90 -24.54
N GLU A 230 -6.97 20.42 -24.03
CA GLU A 230 -7.03 19.34 -23.01
C GLU A 230 -6.56 18.00 -23.58
N GLU A 231 -6.93 17.67 -24.83
CA GLU A 231 -6.44 16.48 -25.54
C GLU A 231 -4.90 16.47 -25.65
N ILE A 232 -4.31 17.56 -26.11
CA ILE A 232 -2.85 17.65 -26.27
C ILE A 232 -2.14 17.56 -24.92
N LEU A 233 -2.67 18.20 -23.87
CA LEU A 233 -2.11 18.09 -22.52
C LEU A 233 -2.30 16.67 -21.93
N ARG A 234 -3.36 15.95 -22.29
CA ARG A 234 -3.51 14.53 -21.96
C ARG A 234 -2.44 13.70 -22.67
N ASP A 235 -2.19 13.95 -23.94
CA ASP A 235 -1.14 13.30 -24.73
C ASP A 235 0.26 13.57 -24.14
N VAL A 236 0.52 14.78 -23.64
CA VAL A 236 1.77 15.10 -22.92
C VAL A 236 1.92 14.23 -21.67
N ARG A 237 0.91 14.18 -20.80
CA ARG A 237 0.95 13.34 -19.58
C ARG A 237 1.07 11.85 -19.89
N THR A 238 0.36 11.39 -20.92
CA THR A 238 0.45 9.99 -21.36
C THR A 238 1.85 9.67 -21.87
N THR A 239 2.47 10.58 -22.63
CA THR A 239 3.86 10.43 -23.11
C THR A 239 4.84 10.39 -21.93
N ILE A 240 4.67 11.25 -20.93
CA ILE A 240 5.47 11.23 -19.70
C ILE A 240 5.36 9.87 -19.01
N SER A 241 4.14 9.39 -18.78
CA SER A 241 3.87 8.11 -18.13
C SER A 241 4.50 6.93 -18.88
N GLU A 242 4.39 6.93 -20.22
CA GLU A 242 5.00 5.90 -21.06
C GLU A 242 6.54 5.95 -21.00
N LEU A 243 7.15 7.14 -21.00
CA LEU A 243 8.62 7.28 -20.88
C LEU A 243 9.16 6.85 -19.53
N VAL A 244 8.43 7.09 -18.44
CA VAL A 244 8.77 6.56 -17.12
C VAL A 244 8.92 5.04 -17.17
N VAL A 245 8.00 4.37 -17.85
CA VAL A 245 7.99 2.91 -17.93
C VAL A 245 8.98 2.38 -18.97
N ASP A 246 8.90 2.87 -20.20
CA ASP A 246 9.64 2.35 -21.34
C ASP A 246 11.13 2.75 -21.35
N VAL A 247 11.49 3.80 -20.60
CA VAL A 247 12.87 4.27 -20.51
C VAL A 247 13.42 4.00 -19.12
N PHE A 248 12.88 4.63 -18.05
CA PHE A 248 13.48 4.51 -16.73
C PHE A 248 13.43 3.07 -16.20
N TYR A 249 12.24 2.52 -16.01
CA TYR A 249 12.09 1.18 -15.44
C TYR A 249 12.62 0.09 -16.38
N LYS A 250 12.35 0.22 -17.69
CA LYS A 250 12.83 -0.77 -18.66
C LYS A 250 14.35 -0.85 -18.72
N VAL A 251 15.05 0.30 -18.79
CA VAL A 251 16.52 0.30 -18.85
C VAL A 251 17.11 -0.31 -17.58
N LEU A 252 16.55 0.00 -16.41
CA LEU A 252 16.99 -0.58 -15.14
C LEU A 252 16.74 -2.10 -15.08
N ALA A 253 15.59 -2.56 -15.58
CA ALA A 253 15.29 -3.99 -15.68
C ALA A 253 16.26 -4.71 -16.62
N ASP A 254 16.54 -4.13 -17.80
CA ASP A 254 17.50 -4.68 -18.75
C ASP A 254 18.92 -4.73 -18.14
N CYS A 255 19.33 -3.67 -17.42
CA CYS A 255 20.60 -3.62 -16.70
C CYS A 255 20.69 -4.66 -15.58
N ALA A 256 19.65 -4.82 -14.77
CA ALA A 256 19.63 -5.84 -13.72
C ALA A 256 19.82 -7.24 -14.30
N LYS A 257 19.15 -7.53 -15.42
CA LYS A 257 19.25 -8.81 -16.12
C LYS A 257 20.65 -9.09 -16.66
N GLU A 258 21.41 -8.08 -17.10
CA GLU A 258 22.81 -8.22 -17.54
C GLU A 258 23.72 -8.77 -16.43
N TYR A 259 23.32 -8.55 -15.17
CA TYR A 259 24.06 -9.01 -13.98
C TYR A 259 23.39 -10.19 -13.26
N ASP A 260 22.46 -10.89 -13.90
CA ASP A 260 21.67 -12.00 -13.33
C ASP A 260 20.90 -11.61 -12.06
N CYS A 261 20.50 -10.35 -11.96
CA CYS A 261 19.68 -9.82 -10.87
C CYS A 261 18.20 -9.74 -11.27
N GLN A 262 17.32 -10.03 -10.32
CA GLN A 262 15.91 -9.66 -10.41
C GLN A 262 15.76 -8.19 -10.08
N PHE A 263 14.85 -7.53 -10.78
CA PHE A 263 14.55 -6.12 -10.56
C PHE A 263 13.36 -5.95 -9.63
N SER A 264 13.61 -5.34 -8.48
CA SER A 264 12.61 -4.95 -7.48
C SER A 264 12.38 -3.44 -7.55
N ALA A 265 11.14 -3.01 -7.48
CA ALA A 265 10.83 -1.58 -7.40
C ALA A 265 9.55 -1.32 -6.61
N GLU A 266 9.57 -0.21 -5.90
CA GLU A 266 8.40 0.35 -5.24
C GLU A 266 7.48 1.12 -6.19
N CYS A 267 6.39 1.60 -5.64
CA CYS A 267 5.43 2.41 -6.37
C CYS A 267 6.02 3.74 -6.84
N VAL A 268 5.44 4.27 -7.90
CA VAL A 268 5.66 5.66 -8.28
C VAL A 268 4.85 6.52 -7.31
N ALA A 269 5.51 7.04 -6.28
CA ALA A 269 4.89 7.94 -5.30
C ALA A 269 4.23 9.14 -5.99
N PRO A 270 3.27 9.83 -5.35
CA PRO A 270 2.53 10.93 -5.97
C PRO A 270 3.36 12.20 -6.15
N THR A 271 4.52 12.05 -6.74
CA THR A 271 5.43 13.12 -7.16
C THR A 271 5.75 13.03 -8.65
N MET A 272 5.54 11.87 -9.28
CA MET A 272 5.72 11.65 -10.71
C MET A 272 4.39 11.45 -11.43
N VAL A 273 4.20 12.18 -12.52
CA VAL A 273 3.00 12.11 -13.38
C VAL A 273 2.99 10.79 -14.14
N SER A 274 2.38 9.76 -13.56
CA SER A 274 2.34 8.42 -14.13
C SER A 274 1.07 7.64 -13.73
N ASP A 275 0.96 6.43 -14.28
CA ASP A 275 0.04 5.39 -13.85
C ASP A 275 0.72 4.52 -12.78
N GLY A 276 0.18 4.50 -11.58
CA GLY A 276 0.76 3.77 -10.43
C GLY A 276 0.91 2.26 -10.63
N LEU A 277 0.18 1.67 -11.60
CA LEU A 277 0.26 0.24 -11.88
C LEU A 277 1.20 -0.10 -13.06
N LEU A 278 1.34 0.81 -14.03
CA LEU A 278 1.92 0.49 -15.34
C LEU A 278 3.39 0.08 -15.27
N HIS A 279 4.19 0.69 -14.39
CA HIS A 279 5.62 0.42 -14.28
C HIS A 279 5.92 -1.02 -13.81
N TYR A 280 4.98 -1.67 -13.10
CA TYR A 280 5.17 -3.04 -12.62
C TYR A 280 5.23 -4.08 -13.75
N GLN A 281 4.88 -3.72 -14.99
CA GLN A 281 5.14 -4.61 -16.13
C GLN A 281 6.65 -4.87 -16.32
N MET A 282 7.51 -3.90 -15.99
CA MET A 282 8.97 -3.99 -16.12
C MET A 282 9.65 -4.56 -14.88
N VAL A 283 8.94 -4.65 -13.76
CA VAL A 283 9.47 -5.04 -12.45
C VAL A 283 9.24 -6.53 -12.23
N ASP A 284 10.27 -7.28 -11.80
CA ASP A 284 10.12 -8.69 -11.44
C ASP A 284 9.43 -8.86 -10.09
N LEU A 285 9.72 -7.97 -9.16
CA LEU A 285 9.30 -8.01 -7.76
C LEU A 285 8.62 -6.69 -7.37
N PRO A 286 7.32 -6.52 -7.69
CA PRO A 286 6.54 -5.36 -7.26
C PRO A 286 6.56 -5.17 -5.76
N MET A 287 6.71 -3.93 -5.30
CA MET A 287 6.75 -3.56 -3.90
C MET A 287 5.83 -2.37 -3.63
N GLY A 288 5.12 -2.43 -2.52
CA GLY A 288 4.36 -1.35 -1.94
C GLY A 288 4.93 -0.97 -0.59
N GLU A 289 4.23 -0.10 0.14
CA GLU A 289 4.67 0.44 1.41
C GLU A 289 3.49 0.53 2.39
N PHE A 290 3.71 0.16 3.66
CA PHE A 290 2.72 0.39 4.71
C PHE A 290 3.36 0.90 6.00
N TRP A 291 2.63 1.77 6.69
CA TRP A 291 3.15 2.54 7.81
C TRP A 291 2.58 2.08 9.15
N LEU A 292 3.44 2.03 10.16
CA LEU A 292 3.08 1.75 11.54
C LEU A 292 2.62 3.05 12.23
N ASN A 293 1.64 2.93 13.14
CA ASN A 293 1.16 4.05 13.95
C ASN A 293 0.70 5.29 13.16
N SER A 294 0.27 5.10 11.93
CA SER A 294 -0.13 6.18 11.02
C SER A 294 -1.47 5.88 10.35
N PRO A 295 -2.58 5.87 11.10
CA PRO A 295 -3.89 5.44 10.59
C PRO A 295 -4.42 6.29 9.45
N THR A 296 -3.89 7.48 9.26
CA THR A 296 -4.28 8.42 8.22
C THR A 296 -3.25 8.54 7.08
N HIS A 297 -2.08 7.90 7.21
CA HIS A 297 -1.01 7.83 6.19
C HIS A 297 -0.62 6.38 5.92
N ASP A 298 -1.57 5.50 5.92
CA ASP A 298 -1.34 4.07 5.89
C ASP A 298 -0.94 3.53 4.50
N LYS A 299 -0.82 4.41 3.53
CA LYS A 299 -0.33 4.09 2.19
C LYS A 299 -1.08 2.93 1.49
N LEU A 300 -2.38 2.78 1.74
CA LEU A 300 -3.18 1.72 1.12
C LEU A 300 -3.15 1.76 -0.41
N ASN A 301 -3.07 2.95 -1.00
CA ASN A 301 -2.92 3.06 -2.46
C ASN A 301 -1.63 2.41 -2.95
N ASP A 302 -0.52 2.61 -2.25
CA ASP A 302 0.79 2.05 -2.62
C ASP A 302 0.75 0.53 -2.57
N MET A 303 0.14 -0.02 -1.52
CA MET A 303 -0.07 -1.45 -1.39
C MET A 303 -0.95 -2.02 -2.52
N LEU A 304 -2.05 -1.34 -2.84
CA LEU A 304 -2.97 -1.79 -3.90
C LEU A 304 -2.40 -1.59 -5.31
N ASP A 305 -1.57 -0.57 -5.53
CA ASP A 305 -0.81 -0.43 -6.78
C ASP A 305 0.11 -1.63 -6.98
N ALA A 306 0.87 -2.03 -5.94
CA ALA A 306 1.77 -3.18 -6.03
C ALA A 306 1.02 -4.51 -6.21
N VAL A 307 -0.04 -4.75 -5.43
CA VAL A 307 -0.82 -5.99 -5.49
C VAL A 307 -1.53 -6.13 -6.82
N SER A 308 -2.29 -5.10 -7.22
CA SER A 308 -3.04 -5.14 -8.49
C SER A 308 -2.10 -5.14 -9.69
N GLY A 309 -1.01 -4.36 -9.65
CA GLY A 309 0.01 -4.37 -10.69
C GLY A 309 0.67 -5.73 -10.85
N ALA A 310 1.00 -6.41 -9.73
CA ALA A 310 1.55 -7.76 -9.75
C ALA A 310 0.57 -8.76 -10.38
N HIS A 311 -0.70 -8.73 -9.99
CA HIS A 311 -1.73 -9.61 -10.54
C HIS A 311 -1.92 -9.38 -12.04
N ILE A 312 -2.02 -8.11 -12.47
CA ILE A 312 -2.19 -7.74 -13.89
C ILE A 312 -1.03 -8.24 -14.74
N TYR A 313 0.20 -8.05 -14.28
CA TYR A 313 1.41 -8.37 -15.06
C TYR A 313 2.00 -9.74 -14.73
N GLY A 314 1.27 -10.58 -13.98
CA GLY A 314 1.62 -11.99 -13.73
C GLY A 314 2.84 -12.18 -12.83
N LYS A 315 3.02 -11.32 -11.84
CA LYS A 315 4.09 -11.45 -10.86
C LYS A 315 3.59 -12.20 -9.62
N SER A 316 4.32 -13.24 -9.22
CA SER A 316 3.90 -14.10 -8.09
C SER A 316 4.37 -13.60 -6.73
N ILE A 317 5.48 -12.85 -6.68
CA ILE A 317 6.03 -12.29 -5.45
C ILE A 317 5.66 -10.82 -5.37
N ILE A 318 5.01 -10.45 -4.28
CA ILE A 318 4.53 -9.10 -4.00
C ILE A 318 5.14 -8.67 -2.68
N GLN A 319 5.98 -7.65 -2.75
CA GLN A 319 6.75 -7.17 -1.62
C GLN A 319 6.07 -6.00 -0.93
N ALA A 320 6.48 -5.72 0.29
CA ALA A 320 6.18 -4.46 0.94
C ALA A 320 7.35 -3.99 1.80
N GLU A 321 7.70 -2.71 1.71
CA GLU A 321 8.36 -1.98 2.78
C GLU A 321 7.37 -1.88 3.94
N GLY A 322 7.73 -2.43 5.08
CA GLY A 322 6.79 -2.58 6.18
C GLY A 322 7.26 -1.90 7.46
N PHE A 323 6.26 -1.33 8.15
CA PHE A 323 6.41 -0.70 9.46
C PHE A 323 7.16 0.62 9.45
N THR A 324 7.21 1.31 8.33
CA THR A 324 7.67 2.69 8.27
C THR A 324 6.88 3.51 9.29
N GLU A 325 7.60 4.25 10.12
CA GLU A 325 7.02 5.05 11.19
C GLU A 325 7.75 6.38 11.28
N VAL A 326 7.01 7.44 11.56
CA VAL A 326 7.56 8.74 11.87
C VAL A 326 7.34 9.03 13.33
N ARG A 327 8.40 9.35 14.05
CA ARG A 327 8.38 9.63 15.50
C ARG A 327 8.10 8.39 16.34
N GLY A 328 8.81 7.30 16.10
CA GLY A 328 8.81 6.12 16.98
C GLY A 328 9.07 6.51 18.43
N THR A 329 8.43 5.80 19.34
CA THR A 329 8.43 6.12 20.77
C THR A 329 9.27 5.17 21.62
N TRP A 330 9.94 4.19 20.97
CA TRP A 330 10.75 3.15 21.60
C TRP A 330 9.95 2.13 22.43
N ASP A 331 8.64 2.11 22.25
CA ASP A 331 7.75 1.12 22.85
C ASP A 331 7.27 0.05 21.83
N GLU A 332 7.71 0.16 20.60
CA GLU A 332 7.38 -0.76 19.53
C GLU A 332 7.91 -2.17 19.86
N HIS A 333 7.05 -3.17 19.65
CA HIS A 333 7.37 -4.57 19.91
C HIS A 333 6.62 -5.49 18.95
N PRO A 334 7.04 -6.75 18.77
CA PRO A 334 6.45 -7.66 17.78
C PRO A 334 4.93 -7.79 17.84
N GLY A 335 4.32 -7.78 19.02
CA GLY A 335 2.87 -7.89 19.18
C GLY A 335 2.09 -6.74 18.54
N MET A 336 2.64 -5.52 18.52
CA MET A 336 2.02 -4.37 17.86
C MET A 336 2.02 -4.50 16.34
N LEU A 337 2.99 -5.22 15.78
CA LEU A 337 3.20 -5.30 14.34
C LEU A 337 2.25 -6.28 13.68
N LYS A 338 1.76 -7.28 14.43
CA LYS A 338 1.05 -8.43 13.87
C LYS A 338 -0.26 -8.06 13.18
N ALA A 339 -1.13 -7.28 13.81
CA ALA A 339 -2.43 -6.94 13.24
C ALA A 339 -2.28 -6.16 11.91
N LEU A 340 -1.34 -5.21 11.87
CA LEU A 340 -1.03 -4.45 10.67
C LEU A 340 -0.44 -5.34 9.57
N LEU A 341 0.46 -6.25 9.92
CA LEU A 341 1.03 -7.22 8.99
C LEU A 341 -0.04 -8.15 8.40
N ASP A 342 -0.92 -8.68 9.24
CA ASP A 342 -2.01 -9.58 8.83
C ASP A 342 -2.98 -8.88 7.87
N ARG A 343 -3.29 -7.61 8.11
CA ARG A 343 -4.09 -6.81 7.17
C ARG A 343 -3.40 -6.71 5.81
N ASN A 344 -2.11 -6.46 5.78
CA ASN A 344 -1.38 -6.32 4.52
C ASN A 344 -1.18 -7.69 3.83
N TYR A 345 -1.05 -8.78 4.56
CA TYR A 345 -1.15 -10.12 3.99
C TYR A 345 -2.52 -10.38 3.36
N ALA A 346 -3.59 -9.95 4.01
CA ALA A 346 -4.94 -10.03 3.46
C ALA A 346 -5.15 -9.16 2.22
N LEU A 347 -4.40 -8.06 2.05
CA LEU A 347 -4.38 -7.28 0.82
C LEU A 347 -3.71 -8.01 -0.33
N GLY A 348 -2.77 -8.90 -0.05
CA GLY A 348 -2.13 -9.73 -1.07
C GLY A 348 -0.60 -9.73 -1.07
N ILE A 349 0.07 -8.99 -0.16
CA ILE A 349 1.53 -9.10 -0.08
C ILE A 349 1.95 -10.49 0.40
N ASN A 350 3.12 -10.93 -0.01
CA ASN A 350 3.66 -12.22 0.37
C ASN A 350 5.17 -12.23 0.61
N ARG A 351 5.80 -11.04 0.68
CA ARG A 351 7.19 -10.86 1.09
C ARG A 351 7.35 -9.51 1.81
N LEU A 352 7.85 -9.57 3.04
CA LEU A 352 8.02 -8.40 3.92
C LEU A 352 9.47 -7.93 3.91
N PHE A 353 9.66 -6.63 3.85
CA PHE A 353 10.91 -5.93 4.18
C PHE A 353 10.66 -5.04 5.40
N TYR A 354 11.54 -5.13 6.39
CA TYR A 354 11.44 -4.32 7.60
C TYR A 354 12.08 -2.96 7.39
N HIS A 355 11.32 -1.89 7.51
CA HIS A 355 11.85 -0.54 7.55
C HIS A 355 11.83 -0.02 9.00
N VAL A 356 13.00 0.03 9.72
CA VAL A 356 14.30 -0.22 9.12
C VAL A 356 15.26 -0.87 10.14
N TYR A 357 16.14 -1.72 9.66
CA TYR A 357 17.28 -2.19 10.42
C TYR A 357 18.44 -1.19 10.28
N VAL A 358 18.63 -0.39 11.32
CA VAL A 358 19.68 0.63 11.33
C VAL A 358 21.00 0.03 11.79
N HIS A 359 22.10 0.37 11.10
CA HIS A 359 23.44 0.02 11.53
C HIS A 359 23.75 0.65 12.91
N ASN A 360 23.79 -0.21 13.93
CA ASN A 360 24.08 0.18 15.30
C ASN A 360 25.30 -0.61 15.83
N PRO A 361 26.52 -0.06 15.72
CA PRO A 361 27.71 -0.74 16.16
C PRO A 361 27.90 -0.74 17.69
N TRP A 362 27.24 0.18 18.41
CA TRP A 362 27.40 0.36 19.86
C TRP A 362 26.13 -0.08 20.60
N LEU A 363 26.14 -1.28 21.17
CA LEU A 363 24.98 -1.84 21.88
C LEU A 363 24.86 -1.34 23.32
N ASP A 364 25.86 -0.65 23.84
CA ASP A 364 25.94 -0.06 25.19
C ASP A 364 25.50 1.40 25.26
N ARG A 365 25.13 2.00 24.12
CA ARG A 365 24.70 3.40 24.02
C ARG A 365 23.22 3.50 23.81
N LYS A 366 22.50 3.93 24.86
CA LYS A 366 21.06 4.07 24.81
C LYS A 366 20.61 5.49 24.41
N PRO A 367 19.48 5.63 23.73
CA PRO A 367 18.48 4.63 23.37
C PRO A 367 18.85 3.79 22.13
N GLY A 368 19.91 4.06 21.42
CA GLY A 368 20.35 3.43 20.19
C GLY A 368 20.41 4.41 19.02
N MET A 369 20.39 3.89 17.80
CA MET A 369 20.47 4.69 16.58
C MET A 369 19.19 4.57 15.77
N THR A 370 18.83 5.62 15.05
CA THR A 370 17.69 5.67 14.15
C THR A 370 18.11 6.19 12.78
N LEU A 371 17.28 6.00 11.79
CA LEU A 371 17.40 6.66 10.49
C LEU A 371 16.63 7.99 10.55
N ASP A 372 17.23 8.99 11.21
CA ASP A 372 16.66 10.34 11.40
C ASP A 372 15.22 10.33 11.99
N GLY A 373 14.92 9.35 12.84
CA GLY A 373 13.58 9.17 13.43
C GLY A 373 12.54 8.57 12.50
N ILE A 374 12.94 8.04 11.35
CA ILE A 374 12.04 7.37 10.38
C ILE A 374 12.23 5.85 10.48
N GLY A 375 11.13 5.12 10.38
CA GLY A 375 11.08 3.67 10.45
C GLY A 375 10.97 3.10 11.85
N LEU A 376 10.67 1.80 11.93
CA LEU A 376 10.66 1.03 13.15
C LEU A 376 12.10 0.90 13.69
N PHE A 377 12.28 1.02 15.00
CA PHE A 377 13.58 0.81 15.65
C PHE A 377 13.92 -0.69 15.74
N PHE A 378 14.07 -1.34 14.61
CA PHE A 378 14.37 -2.76 14.51
C PHE A 378 15.87 -3.00 14.69
N GLN A 379 16.32 -3.08 15.96
CA GLN A 379 17.73 -3.04 16.34
C GLN A 379 18.09 -4.15 17.34
N ARG A 380 19.37 -4.57 17.30
CA ARG A 380 19.90 -5.64 18.14
C ARG A 380 19.90 -5.35 19.64
N ASP A 381 19.86 -4.10 20.02
CA ASP A 381 19.84 -3.66 21.43
C ASP A 381 18.44 -3.49 22.02
N GLN A 382 17.40 -3.72 21.22
CA GLN A 382 16.04 -3.82 21.73
C GLN A 382 15.90 -5.04 22.67
N THR A 383 15.19 -4.85 23.79
CA THR A 383 15.04 -5.90 24.81
C THR A 383 14.38 -7.16 24.29
N TRP A 384 13.54 -7.04 23.28
CA TRP A 384 12.80 -8.15 22.64
C TRP A 384 13.57 -8.79 21.47
N TRP A 385 14.71 -8.23 21.03
CA TRP A 385 15.40 -8.65 19.80
C TRP A 385 15.69 -10.16 19.73
N ASN A 386 16.38 -10.70 20.71
CA ASN A 386 16.89 -12.07 20.62
C ASN A 386 15.81 -13.14 20.45
N LYS A 387 14.67 -12.97 21.06
CA LYS A 387 13.57 -13.95 21.04
C LYS A 387 12.37 -13.47 20.22
N GLY A 388 12.03 -12.20 20.35
CA GLY A 388 10.89 -11.60 19.69
C GLY A 388 11.09 -11.46 18.19
N ALA A 389 12.27 -11.02 17.75
CA ALA A 389 12.57 -10.90 16.32
C ALA A 389 12.51 -12.26 15.62
N LYS A 390 13.07 -13.32 16.27
CA LYS A 390 12.97 -14.67 15.74
C LYS A 390 11.51 -15.16 15.67
N ALA A 391 10.74 -14.96 16.71
CA ALA A 391 9.35 -15.40 16.77
C ALA A 391 8.48 -14.70 15.72
N LEU A 392 8.67 -13.39 15.52
CA LEU A 392 8.02 -12.64 14.46
C LEU A 392 8.46 -13.13 13.07
N SER A 393 9.77 -13.36 12.86
CA SER A 393 10.28 -13.86 11.59
C SER A 393 9.78 -15.26 11.27
N ASP A 394 9.70 -16.16 12.25
CA ASP A 394 9.15 -17.51 12.07
C ASP A 394 7.66 -17.45 11.66
N TYR A 395 6.89 -16.59 12.31
CA TYR A 395 5.50 -16.31 11.94
C TYR A 395 5.39 -15.79 10.51
N ALA A 396 6.15 -14.73 10.18
CA ALA A 396 6.15 -14.15 8.84
C ALA A 396 6.56 -15.16 7.77
N THR A 397 7.56 -16.00 8.06
CA THR A 397 8.04 -17.05 7.14
C THR A 397 6.93 -18.06 6.84
N ARG A 398 6.20 -18.53 7.84
CA ARG A 398 5.08 -19.48 7.64
C ARG A 398 3.94 -18.83 6.83
N CYS A 399 3.57 -17.60 7.17
CA CYS A 399 2.57 -16.86 6.39
C CYS A 399 2.99 -16.68 4.94
N GLN A 400 4.20 -16.21 4.70
CA GLN A 400 4.70 -15.94 3.35
C GLN A 400 4.86 -17.23 2.53
N ALA A 401 5.28 -18.33 3.13
CA ALA A 401 5.34 -19.61 2.44
C ALA A 401 3.98 -20.05 1.88
N LEU A 402 2.90 -19.86 2.65
CA LEU A 402 1.55 -20.19 2.20
C LEU A 402 0.98 -19.14 1.26
N LEU A 403 1.27 -17.86 1.48
CA LEU A 403 0.79 -16.77 0.65
C LEU A 403 1.52 -16.64 -0.72
N GLN A 404 2.65 -17.30 -0.90
CA GLN A 404 3.33 -17.44 -2.20
C GLN A 404 2.82 -18.64 -3.00
N TYR A 405 1.95 -19.46 -2.42
CA TYR A 405 1.37 -20.61 -3.10
C TYR A 405 0.31 -20.19 -4.13
N GLY A 406 0.34 -20.83 -5.32
CA GLY A 406 -0.69 -20.70 -6.36
C GLY A 406 -0.95 -19.27 -6.83
N HIS A 407 -2.19 -19.02 -7.20
CA HIS A 407 -2.67 -17.72 -7.69
C HIS A 407 -3.72 -17.13 -6.75
N PRO A 408 -3.85 -15.80 -6.66
CA PRO A 408 -4.95 -15.18 -5.94
C PRO A 408 -6.29 -15.49 -6.61
N VAL A 409 -7.33 -15.67 -5.83
CA VAL A 409 -8.71 -15.78 -6.31
C VAL A 409 -9.35 -14.42 -6.22
N VAL A 410 -9.50 -13.79 -7.38
CA VAL A 410 -10.04 -12.43 -7.52
C VAL A 410 -11.12 -12.46 -8.59
N ASP A 411 -12.31 -11.97 -8.28
CA ASP A 411 -13.43 -12.05 -9.21
C ASP A 411 -13.78 -10.71 -9.87
N ILE A 412 -13.30 -9.60 -9.32
CA ILE A 412 -13.72 -8.26 -9.72
C ILE A 412 -12.51 -7.44 -10.16
N ALA A 413 -12.57 -6.90 -11.37
CA ALA A 413 -11.68 -5.87 -11.86
C ALA A 413 -12.36 -4.50 -11.73
N VAL A 414 -11.66 -3.50 -11.23
CA VAL A 414 -12.15 -2.12 -11.09
C VAL A 414 -11.32 -1.20 -11.95
N PHE A 415 -11.92 -0.67 -13.02
CA PHE A 415 -11.21 0.18 -13.96
C PHE A 415 -10.76 1.49 -13.32
N THR A 416 -9.47 1.80 -13.41
CA THR A 416 -8.88 3.00 -12.79
C THR A 416 -9.08 4.26 -13.60
N GLY A 417 -9.57 4.16 -14.84
CA GLY A 417 -9.78 5.29 -15.75
C GLY A 417 -8.63 5.49 -16.74
N GLU A 418 -8.69 6.58 -17.49
CA GLU A 418 -7.74 6.91 -18.54
C GLU A 418 -6.87 8.11 -18.24
N GLU A 419 -7.24 8.91 -17.24
CA GLU A 419 -6.50 10.12 -16.89
C GLU A 419 -5.18 9.83 -16.18
N ILE A 420 -4.23 10.70 -16.35
CA ILE A 420 -2.91 10.68 -15.71
C ILE A 420 -2.76 11.98 -14.91
N PRO A 421 -2.25 11.94 -13.67
CA PRO A 421 -1.82 10.78 -12.91
C PRO A 421 -3.01 9.98 -12.34
N ARG A 422 -2.80 8.71 -12.08
CA ARG A 422 -3.79 7.84 -11.44
C ARG A 422 -3.14 6.79 -10.53
N ARG A 423 -3.93 6.29 -9.60
CA ARG A 423 -3.54 5.27 -8.61
C ARG A 423 -4.60 4.17 -8.53
N ALA A 424 -4.29 3.12 -7.81
CA ALA A 424 -5.25 2.08 -7.43
C ALA A 424 -6.47 2.67 -6.71
N VAL A 425 -7.60 1.98 -6.83
CA VAL A 425 -8.86 2.35 -6.19
C VAL A 425 -8.95 1.74 -4.81
N LEU A 426 -9.29 2.53 -3.79
CA LEU A 426 -9.49 2.08 -2.43
C LEU A 426 -10.94 1.62 -2.19
N PRO A 427 -11.17 0.41 -1.69
CA PRO A 427 -12.48 0.01 -1.20
C PRO A 427 -12.69 0.50 0.22
N ASP A 428 -13.88 1.00 0.54
CA ASP A 428 -14.20 1.46 1.89
C ASP A 428 -14.20 0.34 2.95
N ARG A 429 -14.30 -0.92 2.51
CA ARG A 429 -14.21 -2.10 3.39
C ARG A 429 -12.93 -2.18 4.23
N LEU A 430 -11.86 -1.52 3.80
CA LEU A 430 -10.58 -1.52 4.53
C LEU A 430 -10.55 -0.49 5.65
N VAL A 431 -11.32 0.59 5.53
CA VAL A 431 -11.34 1.68 6.51
C VAL A 431 -11.90 1.27 7.86
N PRO A 432 -12.99 0.51 7.95
CA PRO A 432 -13.53 0.08 9.24
C PRO A 432 -12.55 -0.73 10.11
N SER A 433 -11.56 -1.36 9.50
CA SER A 433 -10.55 -2.13 10.25
C SER A 433 -9.48 -1.25 10.90
N LEU A 434 -9.29 0.00 10.47
CA LEU A 434 -8.22 0.86 11.01
C LEU A 434 -8.33 1.11 12.52
N PRO A 435 -9.49 1.47 13.09
CA PRO A 435 -9.63 1.62 14.54
C PRO A 435 -9.31 0.35 15.31
N GLY A 436 -9.65 -0.82 14.77
CA GLY A 436 -9.32 -2.11 15.36
C GLY A 436 -7.84 -2.44 15.32
N ILE A 437 -7.12 -2.01 14.28
CA ILE A 437 -5.69 -2.25 14.12
C ILE A 437 -4.87 -1.34 15.02
N PHE A 438 -5.19 -0.06 15.07
CA PHE A 438 -4.39 0.94 15.78
C PHE A 438 -4.89 1.21 17.21
N GLY A 439 -6.07 0.72 17.56
CA GLY A 439 -6.79 1.07 18.78
C GLY A 439 -7.45 2.45 18.72
N ALA A 440 -8.60 2.60 19.37
CA ALA A 440 -9.37 3.84 19.36
C ALA A 440 -8.58 5.03 19.95
N GLU A 441 -7.79 4.80 20.98
CA GLU A 441 -6.96 5.83 21.61
C GLU A 441 -5.90 6.36 20.66
N ARG A 442 -5.23 5.48 19.91
CA ARG A 442 -4.21 5.87 18.93
C ARG A 442 -4.81 6.65 17.78
N VAL A 443 -5.94 6.20 17.24
CA VAL A 443 -6.65 6.92 16.18
C VAL A 443 -7.08 8.31 16.65
N GLU A 444 -7.60 8.42 17.85
CA GLU A 444 -8.00 9.71 18.43
C GLU A 444 -6.77 10.62 18.70
N SER A 445 -5.68 10.09 19.20
CA SER A 445 -4.42 10.84 19.38
C SER A 445 -3.90 11.41 18.06
N GLU A 446 -3.91 10.60 16.99
CA GLU A 446 -3.54 11.07 15.65
C GLU A 446 -4.52 12.11 15.10
N ARG A 447 -5.82 11.93 15.36
CA ARG A 447 -6.84 12.91 15.00
C ARG A 447 -6.58 14.24 15.67
N ILE A 448 -6.34 14.24 16.99
CA ILE A 448 -6.03 15.44 17.77
C ILE A 448 -4.77 16.13 17.24
N ARG A 449 -3.71 15.36 17.02
CA ARG A 449 -2.45 15.87 16.47
C ARG A 449 -2.65 16.57 15.12
N ARG A 450 -3.43 15.97 14.22
CA ARG A 450 -3.67 16.50 12.87
C ARG A 450 -4.61 17.68 12.84
N THR A 451 -5.67 17.62 13.63
CA THR A 451 -6.62 18.73 13.72
C THR A 451 -6.10 19.87 14.59
N ASN A 452 -4.92 19.70 15.19
CA ASN A 452 -4.34 20.71 16.06
C ASN A 452 -5.28 21.10 17.21
N GLU A 453 -6.10 20.17 17.67
CA GLU A 453 -7.06 20.37 18.74
C GLU A 453 -6.33 20.73 20.05
N GLY A 454 -6.86 21.68 20.80
CA GLY A 454 -6.18 22.19 22.01
C GLY A 454 -5.16 23.29 21.76
N GLN A 455 -4.81 23.60 20.52
CA GLN A 455 -3.96 24.72 20.15
C GLN A 455 -4.80 26.02 19.99
N PRO A 456 -4.17 27.19 20.03
CA PRO A 456 -4.87 28.47 19.91
C PRO A 456 -5.71 28.62 18.62
N LEU A 457 -5.27 28.04 17.54
CA LEU A 457 -6.00 28.02 16.26
C LEU A 457 -6.76 26.69 16.13
N ARG A 458 -8.04 26.71 16.48
CA ARG A 458 -8.93 25.55 16.45
C ARG A 458 -9.76 25.51 15.18
N VAL A 459 -9.17 25.25 14.07
CA VAL A 459 -9.95 24.96 12.88
C VAL A 459 -9.73 23.50 12.53
N ARG A 460 -10.80 22.70 12.63
CA ARG A 460 -10.75 21.29 12.24
C ARG A 460 -10.84 21.17 10.73
N PRO A 461 -9.86 20.57 10.07
CA PRO A 461 -10.06 20.16 8.70
C PRO A 461 -11.07 19.02 8.62
N VAL A 462 -11.83 18.98 7.55
CA VAL A 462 -12.87 17.94 7.32
C VAL A 462 -12.24 16.63 6.80
N GLY A 463 -11.04 16.33 7.18
CA GLY A 463 -10.33 15.16 6.69
C GLY A 463 -9.26 15.52 5.67
N VAL A 464 -8.56 14.53 5.19
CA VAL A 464 -7.52 14.69 4.18
C VAL A 464 -7.91 13.89 2.95
N THR A 465 -8.53 14.55 2.00
CA THR A 465 -9.07 13.91 0.79
C THR A 465 -8.31 14.31 -0.48
N HIS A 466 -7.26 15.13 -0.36
CA HIS A 466 -6.54 15.67 -1.52
C HIS A 466 -5.27 14.93 -1.88
N SER A 467 -4.81 14.03 -1.02
CA SER A 467 -3.60 13.26 -1.26
C SER A 467 -3.92 11.86 -1.78
N ALA A 468 -3.16 11.40 -2.75
CA ALA A 468 -3.27 10.05 -3.26
C ALA A 468 -2.78 8.97 -2.28
N ASN A 469 -2.00 9.34 -1.28
CA ASN A 469 -1.49 8.42 -0.27
C ASN A 469 -2.35 8.36 1.00
N MET A 470 -3.38 9.19 1.09
CA MET A 470 -4.28 9.18 2.24
C MET A 470 -5.37 8.14 2.07
N VAL A 471 -5.82 7.61 3.19
CA VAL A 471 -7.00 6.73 3.21
C VAL A 471 -8.24 7.57 2.85
N ASP A 472 -8.74 7.39 1.64
CA ASP A 472 -9.92 8.05 1.09
C ASP A 472 -10.74 7.00 0.33
N PRO A 473 -11.58 6.22 1.03
CA PRO A 473 -12.31 5.13 0.41
C PRO A 473 -13.30 5.63 -0.62
N GLU A 474 -13.33 4.98 -1.74
CA GLU A 474 -14.30 5.23 -2.82
C GLU A 474 -15.63 4.55 -2.47
N LYS A 475 -16.61 5.30 -2.03
CA LYS A 475 -17.92 4.79 -1.55
C LYS A 475 -18.65 3.90 -2.56
N TRP A 476 -18.41 4.12 -3.85
CA TRP A 476 -19.03 3.31 -4.90
C TRP A 476 -18.51 1.86 -4.97
N VAL A 477 -17.40 1.53 -4.29
CA VAL A 477 -16.86 0.16 -4.17
C VAL A 477 -17.31 -0.55 -2.90
N ASN A 478 -18.10 0.10 -2.05
CA ASN A 478 -18.69 -0.49 -0.86
C ASN A 478 -19.33 -1.87 -1.08
N PRO A 479 -19.99 -2.14 -2.23
CA PRO A 479 -20.60 -3.43 -2.51
C PRO A 479 -19.66 -4.63 -2.63
N LEU A 480 -18.36 -4.48 -2.57
CA LEU A 480 -17.40 -5.56 -2.80
C LEU A 480 -17.19 -6.50 -1.60
N ARG A 481 -17.94 -6.36 -0.53
CA ARG A 481 -17.83 -7.22 0.67
C ARG A 481 -18.00 -8.71 0.34
N GLY A 482 -17.03 -9.51 0.79
CA GLY A 482 -16.98 -10.94 0.49
C GLY A 482 -16.43 -11.27 -0.90
N TYR A 483 -16.02 -10.27 -1.65
CA TYR A 483 -15.33 -10.42 -2.94
C TYR A 483 -13.93 -9.82 -2.85
N ALA A 484 -12.97 -10.46 -3.51
CA ALA A 484 -11.67 -9.86 -3.77
C ALA A 484 -11.70 -9.11 -5.11
N TYR A 485 -10.94 -8.02 -5.20
CA TYR A 485 -10.87 -7.21 -6.40
C TYR A 485 -9.44 -6.74 -6.67
N ASP A 486 -9.17 -6.39 -7.92
CA ASP A 486 -7.99 -5.66 -8.35
C ASP A 486 -8.36 -4.35 -9.03
N SER A 487 -7.53 -3.34 -8.86
CA SER A 487 -7.52 -2.17 -9.72
C SER A 487 -7.02 -2.57 -11.11
N PHE A 488 -7.64 -2.03 -12.16
CA PHE A 488 -7.45 -2.51 -13.53
C PHE A 488 -7.22 -1.33 -14.46
N ASN A 489 -5.99 -1.17 -14.94
CA ASN A 489 -5.62 -0.01 -15.74
C ASN A 489 -5.96 -0.16 -17.24
N LYS A 490 -5.81 0.95 -17.97
CA LYS A 490 -6.07 1.00 -19.42
C LYS A 490 -5.22 0.01 -20.20
N ASP A 491 -3.96 -0.16 -19.84
CA ASP A 491 -3.06 -1.10 -20.51
C ASP A 491 -3.53 -2.55 -20.36
N ALA A 492 -3.92 -2.94 -19.15
CA ALA A 492 -4.49 -4.26 -18.91
C ALA A 492 -5.77 -4.50 -19.70
N LEU A 493 -6.65 -3.49 -19.73
CA LEU A 493 -7.91 -3.56 -20.46
C LEU A 493 -7.70 -3.76 -21.96
N LEU A 494 -6.87 -2.93 -22.57
CA LEU A 494 -6.72 -2.91 -24.03
C LEU A 494 -5.79 -4.00 -24.56
N ARG A 495 -4.68 -4.24 -23.88
CA ARG A 495 -3.59 -5.10 -24.37
C ARG A 495 -3.63 -6.52 -23.83
N LEU A 496 -3.97 -6.71 -22.56
CA LEU A 496 -3.80 -8.00 -21.88
C LEU A 496 -5.09 -8.80 -21.75
N ALA A 497 -6.22 -8.14 -21.56
CA ALA A 497 -7.49 -8.80 -21.26
C ALA A 497 -7.97 -9.65 -22.44
N LYS A 498 -8.12 -10.97 -22.19
CA LYS A 498 -8.75 -11.96 -23.07
C LYS A 498 -9.99 -12.51 -22.38
N VAL A 499 -10.90 -13.11 -23.14
CA VAL A 499 -12.07 -13.79 -22.56
C VAL A 499 -11.93 -15.27 -22.82
N GLU A 500 -11.93 -16.06 -21.76
CA GLU A 500 -11.87 -17.51 -21.77
C GLU A 500 -12.87 -18.04 -20.73
N ASP A 501 -13.72 -18.98 -21.11
CA ASP A 501 -14.74 -19.59 -20.26
C ASP A 501 -15.63 -18.58 -19.50
N GLY A 502 -15.98 -17.47 -20.16
CA GLY A 502 -16.81 -16.42 -19.59
C GLY A 502 -16.16 -15.60 -18.46
N ARG A 503 -14.83 -15.64 -18.39
CA ARG A 503 -14.00 -14.81 -17.49
C ARG A 503 -12.98 -14.00 -18.29
N MET A 504 -12.68 -12.84 -17.81
CA MET A 504 -11.60 -12.00 -18.35
C MET A 504 -10.28 -12.49 -17.75
N THR A 505 -9.41 -13.09 -18.55
CA THR A 505 -8.15 -13.71 -18.14
C THR A 505 -6.96 -12.83 -18.48
N LEU A 506 -5.91 -12.95 -17.68
CA LEU A 506 -4.63 -12.26 -17.81
C LEU A 506 -3.47 -13.27 -17.92
N PRO A 507 -2.30 -12.86 -18.48
CA PRO A 507 -1.17 -13.75 -18.69
C PRO A 507 -0.67 -14.50 -17.45
N GLY A 508 -0.85 -13.93 -16.25
CA GLY A 508 -0.45 -14.52 -14.96
C GLY A 508 -1.43 -15.54 -14.39
N GLY A 509 -2.49 -15.90 -15.11
CA GLY A 509 -3.51 -16.87 -14.66
C GLY A 509 -4.60 -16.25 -13.76
N VAL A 510 -4.51 -14.99 -13.40
CA VAL A 510 -5.59 -14.27 -12.71
C VAL A 510 -6.74 -14.02 -13.67
N SER A 511 -7.97 -14.16 -13.18
CA SER A 511 -9.16 -13.97 -14.00
C SER A 511 -10.31 -13.32 -13.24
N TYR A 512 -11.10 -12.52 -13.94
CA TYR A 512 -12.21 -11.75 -13.39
C TYR A 512 -13.52 -12.10 -14.08
N LYS A 513 -14.60 -12.14 -13.30
CA LYS A 513 -15.96 -12.33 -13.80
C LYS A 513 -16.67 -11.01 -14.06
N VAL A 514 -16.29 -9.99 -13.30
CA VAL A 514 -16.92 -8.66 -13.27
C VAL A 514 -15.91 -7.59 -13.61
N LEU A 515 -16.28 -6.64 -14.46
CA LEU A 515 -15.56 -5.38 -14.67
C LEU A 515 -16.43 -4.22 -14.17
N VAL A 516 -16.01 -3.55 -13.13
CA VAL A 516 -16.66 -2.31 -12.63
C VAL A 516 -16.00 -1.12 -13.32
N VAL A 517 -16.81 -0.30 -14.00
CA VAL A 517 -16.38 0.98 -14.57
C VAL A 517 -17.00 2.09 -13.72
N PRO A 518 -16.21 2.73 -12.83
CA PRO A 518 -16.76 3.68 -11.86
C PRO A 518 -17.21 5.00 -12.50
N LEU A 519 -18.08 5.71 -11.79
CA LEU A 519 -18.46 7.10 -12.10
C LEU A 519 -17.26 8.05 -11.85
N PRO A 520 -17.32 9.30 -12.32
CA PRO A 520 -16.35 10.32 -11.99
C PRO A 520 -16.13 10.42 -10.47
N ARG A 521 -14.87 10.50 -10.07
CA ARG A 521 -14.46 10.58 -8.68
C ARG A 521 -13.30 11.56 -8.52
N PRO A 522 -12.98 11.99 -7.30
CA PRO A 522 -11.95 13.01 -7.09
C PRO A 522 -10.58 12.67 -7.71
N MET A 523 -10.20 11.39 -7.75
CA MET A 523 -8.94 10.94 -8.36
C MET A 523 -9.05 10.63 -9.87
N ASN A 524 -10.25 10.69 -10.42
CA ASN A 524 -10.52 10.50 -11.85
C ASN A 524 -11.80 11.25 -12.25
N PRO A 525 -11.74 12.60 -12.32
CA PRO A 525 -12.92 13.43 -12.49
C PRO A 525 -13.60 13.30 -13.86
N GLU A 526 -12.87 12.84 -14.88
CA GLU A 526 -13.35 12.70 -16.27
C GLU A 526 -13.72 11.24 -16.64
N GLN A 527 -13.86 10.36 -15.65
CA GLN A 527 -14.11 8.92 -15.88
C GLN A 527 -15.34 8.63 -16.75
N ALA A 528 -16.34 9.51 -16.76
CA ALA A 528 -17.53 9.34 -17.60
C ALA A 528 -17.27 9.50 -19.12
N GLU A 529 -16.15 10.14 -19.47
CA GLU A 529 -15.74 10.39 -20.85
C GLU A 529 -14.68 9.39 -21.27
N LEU A 530 -15.13 8.19 -21.68
CA LEU A 530 -14.24 7.13 -22.15
C LEU A 530 -13.80 7.38 -23.59
N SER A 531 -12.55 7.04 -23.90
CA SER A 531 -12.08 7.08 -25.29
C SER A 531 -12.81 6.03 -26.14
N PRO A 532 -12.97 6.26 -27.44
CA PRO A 532 -13.65 5.32 -28.33
C PRO A 532 -13.03 3.92 -28.32
N GLU A 533 -11.73 3.78 -28.12
CA GLU A 533 -11.04 2.50 -28.03
C GLU A 533 -11.38 1.74 -26.76
N VAL A 534 -11.45 2.44 -25.62
CA VAL A 534 -11.84 1.86 -24.31
C VAL A 534 -13.32 1.47 -24.35
N GLU A 535 -14.18 2.34 -24.84
CA GLU A 535 -15.62 2.05 -24.98
C GLU A 535 -15.88 0.85 -25.89
N LYS A 536 -15.18 0.77 -27.02
CA LYS A 536 -15.24 -0.39 -27.91
C LYS A 536 -14.82 -1.68 -27.19
N LYS A 537 -13.70 -1.65 -26.48
CA LYS A 537 -13.21 -2.83 -25.73
C LYS A 537 -14.18 -3.27 -24.64
N ILE A 538 -14.75 -2.33 -23.87
CA ILE A 538 -15.77 -2.62 -22.86
C ILE A 538 -17.00 -3.29 -23.51
N ASN A 539 -17.46 -2.79 -24.65
CA ASN A 539 -18.57 -3.37 -25.38
C ASN A 539 -18.25 -4.76 -25.93
N GLU A 540 -17.02 -5.02 -26.37
CA GLU A 540 -16.55 -6.36 -26.75
C GLU A 540 -16.59 -7.34 -25.57
N LEU A 541 -16.07 -6.93 -24.40
CA LEU A 541 -16.10 -7.73 -23.18
C LEU A 541 -17.52 -8.05 -22.73
N LYS A 542 -18.42 -7.07 -22.78
CA LYS A 542 -19.85 -7.24 -22.44
C LYS A 542 -20.51 -8.28 -23.38
N LYS A 543 -20.26 -8.19 -24.67
CA LYS A 543 -20.74 -9.16 -25.67
C LYS A 543 -20.17 -10.57 -25.44
N ALA A 544 -18.96 -10.68 -24.95
CA ALA A 544 -18.30 -11.94 -24.62
C ALA A 544 -18.71 -12.54 -23.28
N GLY A 545 -19.66 -11.93 -22.56
CA GLY A 545 -20.25 -12.47 -21.33
C GLY A 545 -19.60 -12.00 -20.03
N ILE A 546 -18.71 -11.02 -20.09
CA ILE A 546 -18.20 -10.37 -18.87
C ILE A 546 -19.30 -9.50 -18.30
N LEU A 547 -19.56 -9.64 -17.00
CA LEU A 547 -20.52 -8.82 -16.30
C LEU A 547 -19.96 -7.41 -16.10
N ILE A 548 -20.68 -6.43 -16.63
CA ILE A 548 -20.38 -5.00 -16.45
C ILE A 548 -21.62 -4.35 -15.87
N PRO A 549 -21.66 -4.09 -14.55
CA PRO A 549 -22.81 -3.54 -13.88
C PRO A 549 -23.13 -2.14 -14.38
N ASP A 550 -24.43 -1.83 -14.48
CA ASP A 550 -24.87 -0.48 -14.77
C ASP A 550 -24.60 0.46 -13.57
N LEU A 551 -24.36 1.72 -13.85
CA LEU A 551 -24.06 2.75 -12.88
C LEU A 551 -25.28 3.61 -12.53
N PRO A 552 -25.38 4.14 -11.28
CA PRO A 552 -24.49 3.89 -10.16
C PRO A 552 -24.64 2.47 -9.60
N TYR A 553 -23.55 1.77 -9.39
CA TYR A 553 -23.57 0.47 -8.75
C TYR A 553 -23.77 0.62 -7.24
N THR A 554 -24.92 0.20 -6.74
CA THR A 554 -25.30 0.35 -5.33
C THR A 554 -25.54 -0.99 -4.62
N GLY A 555 -25.54 -2.09 -5.36
CA GLY A 555 -25.67 -3.44 -4.81
C GLY A 555 -24.40 -3.90 -4.12
N ASP A 556 -24.51 -4.77 -3.13
CA ASP A 556 -23.40 -5.38 -2.42
C ASP A 556 -23.28 -6.89 -2.67
N ASP A 557 -24.00 -7.40 -3.67
CA ASP A 557 -24.10 -8.81 -3.98
C ASP A 557 -24.20 -9.03 -5.49
N PHE A 558 -23.34 -9.91 -6.02
CA PHE A 558 -23.33 -10.30 -7.42
C PHE A 558 -23.96 -11.68 -7.66
N SER A 559 -24.59 -12.31 -6.64
CA SER A 559 -25.17 -13.65 -6.76
C SER A 559 -26.29 -13.70 -7.78
N ALA A 560 -27.09 -12.66 -7.91
CA ALA A 560 -28.11 -12.53 -8.96
C ALA A 560 -27.53 -12.60 -10.38
N TYR A 561 -26.25 -12.36 -10.55
CA TYR A 561 -25.50 -12.46 -11.81
C TYR A 561 -24.66 -13.73 -11.89
N GLY A 562 -24.87 -14.70 -10.98
CA GLY A 562 -24.16 -15.96 -10.94
C GLY A 562 -22.76 -15.90 -10.33
N LEU A 563 -22.45 -14.86 -9.55
CA LEU A 563 -21.20 -14.76 -8.82
C LEU A 563 -21.47 -14.67 -7.31
N GLU A 564 -21.39 -15.81 -6.66
CA GLU A 564 -21.47 -15.90 -5.19
C GLU A 564 -20.25 -15.27 -4.52
N ARG A 565 -20.46 -14.74 -3.29
CA ARG A 565 -19.36 -14.25 -2.44
C ARG A 565 -18.34 -15.35 -2.20
N ASP A 566 -17.07 -15.04 -2.34
CA ASP A 566 -16.00 -16.01 -2.10
C ASP A 566 -15.90 -16.40 -0.63
N LEU A 567 -15.88 -15.42 0.25
CA LEU A 567 -15.89 -15.63 1.70
C LEU A 567 -16.94 -14.72 2.38
N ILE A 568 -17.75 -15.30 3.25
CA ILE A 568 -18.68 -14.55 4.10
C ILE A 568 -18.15 -14.61 5.53
N VAL A 569 -17.74 -13.46 6.05
CA VAL A 569 -17.24 -13.22 7.41
C VAL A 569 -17.69 -11.82 7.87
N PRO A 570 -17.58 -11.49 9.18
CA PRO A 570 -17.77 -10.10 9.63
C PRO A 570 -16.87 -9.12 8.84
N GLU A 571 -17.37 -7.91 8.63
CA GLU A 571 -16.73 -6.89 7.76
C GLU A 571 -15.30 -6.53 8.15
N ASP A 572 -14.99 -6.59 9.43
CA ASP A 572 -13.69 -6.25 10.00
C ASP A 572 -12.75 -7.46 10.19
N VAL A 573 -13.07 -8.59 9.57
CA VAL A 573 -12.17 -9.74 9.44
C VAL A 573 -11.38 -9.58 8.15
N ALA A 574 -10.07 -9.49 8.26
CA ALA A 574 -9.18 -9.43 7.11
C ALA A 574 -8.98 -10.85 6.52
N TRP A 575 -8.98 -10.95 5.18
CA TRP A 575 -8.85 -12.24 4.53
C TRP A 575 -8.31 -12.14 3.10
N THR A 576 -7.72 -13.24 2.64
CA THR A 576 -7.38 -13.45 1.22
C THR A 576 -7.51 -14.92 0.87
N HIS A 577 -7.72 -15.21 -0.42
CA HIS A 577 -7.88 -16.56 -0.95
C HIS A 577 -6.87 -16.82 -2.06
N ARG A 578 -6.21 -17.97 -1.99
CA ARG A 578 -5.29 -18.44 -3.02
C ARG A 578 -5.63 -19.86 -3.45
N ARG A 579 -5.44 -20.13 -4.73
CA ARG A 579 -5.72 -21.43 -5.36
C ARG A 579 -4.53 -21.93 -6.15
N GLY A 580 -4.24 -23.22 -6.05
CA GLY A 580 -3.21 -23.89 -6.84
C GLY A 580 -3.56 -25.36 -7.07
N GLU A 581 -2.63 -26.10 -7.64
CA GLU A 581 -2.84 -27.53 -7.98
C GLU A 581 -3.10 -28.41 -6.75
N GLN A 582 -2.55 -28.03 -5.59
CA GLN A 582 -2.69 -28.80 -4.36
C GLN A 582 -3.93 -28.43 -3.53
N GLY A 583 -4.67 -27.40 -3.93
CA GLY A 583 -5.90 -27.00 -3.25
C GLY A 583 -6.09 -25.50 -3.12
N ASP A 584 -6.98 -25.13 -2.21
CA ASP A 584 -7.34 -23.74 -1.89
C ASP A 584 -6.87 -23.38 -0.48
N ILE A 585 -6.44 -22.15 -0.29
CA ILE A 585 -5.94 -21.61 0.98
C ILE A 585 -6.62 -20.27 1.26
N TYR A 586 -7.34 -20.20 2.38
CA TYR A 586 -7.87 -18.94 2.92
C TYR A 586 -7.03 -18.49 4.10
N PHE A 587 -6.48 -17.30 4.07
CA PHE A 587 -5.94 -16.63 5.23
C PHE A 587 -7.04 -15.79 5.86
N ILE A 588 -7.25 -15.91 7.18
CA ILE A 588 -8.31 -15.24 7.94
C ILE A 588 -7.71 -14.66 9.20
N ALA A 589 -7.88 -13.37 9.45
CA ALA A 589 -7.31 -12.67 10.60
C ALA A 589 -8.36 -11.83 11.33
N ASN A 590 -8.44 -12.03 12.64
CA ASN A 590 -9.19 -11.17 13.54
C ASN A 590 -8.45 -9.85 13.72
N GLN A 591 -9.09 -8.74 13.34
CA GLN A 591 -8.51 -7.39 13.42
C GLN A 591 -8.96 -6.62 14.69
N ARG A 592 -9.51 -7.34 15.68
CA ARG A 592 -9.97 -6.76 16.95
C ARG A 592 -9.11 -7.20 18.11
N GLU A 593 -9.06 -6.38 19.15
CA GLU A 593 -8.37 -6.66 20.41
C GLU A 593 -9.23 -7.47 21.39
N GLU A 594 -10.15 -8.27 20.87
CA GLU A 594 -11.04 -9.14 21.64
C GLU A 594 -11.13 -10.52 21.01
N THR A 595 -11.39 -11.53 21.83
CA THR A 595 -11.70 -12.87 21.36
C THR A 595 -13.08 -12.87 20.70
N ARG A 596 -13.16 -13.40 19.48
CA ARG A 596 -14.39 -13.45 18.70
C ARG A 596 -14.68 -14.86 18.21
N THR A 597 -15.94 -15.23 18.27
CA THR A 597 -16.44 -16.45 17.62
C THR A 597 -17.34 -16.04 16.46
N PHE A 598 -17.05 -16.54 15.28
CA PHE A 598 -17.85 -16.31 14.08
C PHE A 598 -17.76 -17.49 13.12
N THR A 599 -18.71 -17.57 12.20
CA THR A 599 -18.71 -18.54 11.12
C THR A 599 -18.06 -17.93 9.88
N ALA A 600 -17.03 -18.59 9.35
CA ALA A 600 -16.45 -18.29 8.05
C ALA A 600 -17.08 -19.24 7.01
N SER A 601 -17.84 -18.66 6.06
CA SER A 601 -18.50 -19.44 5.00
C SER A 601 -17.75 -19.25 3.69
N MET A 602 -17.07 -20.30 3.23
CA MET A 602 -16.20 -20.29 2.04
C MET A 602 -16.92 -20.91 0.84
N ARG A 603 -16.69 -20.37 -0.36
CA ARG A 603 -17.23 -20.87 -1.62
C ARG A 603 -16.51 -22.17 -2.09
N ILE A 604 -16.38 -23.11 -1.16
CA ILE A 604 -15.79 -24.44 -1.38
C ILE A 604 -16.77 -25.49 -0.87
N TYR A 605 -16.96 -26.55 -1.65
CA TYR A 605 -17.84 -27.66 -1.30
C TYR A 605 -17.20 -29.00 -1.67
N GLY A 606 -17.53 -30.06 -0.95
CA GLY A 606 -17.06 -31.42 -1.22
C GLY A 606 -15.63 -31.73 -0.78
N ARG A 607 -14.94 -30.78 -0.15
CA ARG A 607 -13.58 -30.96 0.40
C ARG A 607 -13.56 -30.65 1.90
N LYS A 608 -12.71 -31.34 2.64
CA LYS A 608 -12.56 -31.13 4.09
C LYS A 608 -11.59 -30.00 4.38
N PRO A 609 -11.92 -29.10 5.31
CA PRO A 609 -11.00 -28.06 5.75
C PRO A 609 -9.95 -28.61 6.73
N GLU A 610 -8.75 -28.04 6.67
CA GLU A 610 -7.71 -28.12 7.70
C GLU A 610 -7.47 -26.73 8.26
N CYS A 611 -7.19 -26.60 9.56
CA CYS A 611 -6.85 -25.31 10.18
C CYS A 611 -5.36 -25.29 10.52
N TRP A 612 -4.61 -24.45 9.84
CA TRP A 612 -3.17 -24.28 10.00
C TRP A 612 -2.87 -23.00 10.77
N ASN A 613 -2.24 -23.13 11.93
CA ASN A 613 -1.91 -22.00 12.78
C ASN A 613 -0.50 -21.47 12.45
N PRO A 614 -0.35 -20.28 11.84
CA PRO A 614 0.97 -19.76 11.48
C PRO A 614 1.79 -19.30 12.69
N LEU A 615 1.15 -19.01 13.84
CA LEU A 615 1.85 -18.63 15.06
C LEU A 615 2.64 -19.79 15.66
N THR A 616 2.02 -20.98 15.73
CA THR A 616 2.62 -22.16 16.35
C THR A 616 3.22 -23.14 15.33
N GLY A 617 2.73 -23.14 14.09
CA GLY A 617 3.02 -24.15 13.07
C GLY A 617 2.21 -25.43 13.24
N GLU A 618 1.25 -25.46 14.18
CA GLU A 618 0.35 -26.60 14.39
C GLU A 618 -0.70 -26.68 13.28
N ILE A 619 -1.05 -27.90 12.92
CA ILE A 619 -2.09 -28.20 11.93
C ILE A 619 -3.18 -29.03 12.63
N ASP A 620 -4.39 -28.46 12.66
CA ASP A 620 -5.59 -29.17 13.06
C ASP A 620 -6.30 -29.71 11.81
N PHE A 621 -6.27 -31.02 11.64
CA PHE A 621 -6.91 -31.73 10.53
C PHE A 621 -8.43 -31.92 10.75
N ARG A 622 -8.98 -31.42 11.85
CA ARG A 622 -10.39 -31.63 12.27
C ARG A 622 -11.01 -30.36 12.85
N PRO A 623 -10.97 -29.22 12.17
CA PRO A 623 -11.73 -28.05 12.63
C PRO A 623 -13.23 -28.36 12.60
N SER A 624 -14.00 -27.69 13.44
CA SER A 624 -15.46 -27.76 13.38
C SER A 624 -16.00 -27.14 12.08
N TYR A 625 -16.73 -27.92 11.28
CA TYR A 625 -17.29 -27.44 10.02
C TYR A 625 -18.64 -28.08 9.65
N GLU A 626 -19.38 -27.40 8.80
CA GLU A 626 -20.60 -27.87 8.17
C GLU A 626 -20.58 -27.58 6.66
N GLN A 627 -21.09 -28.49 5.84
CA GLN A 627 -21.24 -28.26 4.40
C GLN A 627 -22.72 -28.15 4.06
N LYS A 628 -23.12 -26.98 3.55
CA LYS A 628 -24.49 -26.69 3.11
C LYS A 628 -24.51 -25.66 2.00
N ASN A 629 -25.53 -25.65 1.17
CA ASN A 629 -25.73 -24.68 0.11
C ASN A 629 -24.50 -24.47 -0.80
N ASN A 630 -23.82 -25.56 -1.16
CA ASN A 630 -22.59 -25.57 -1.94
C ASN A 630 -21.43 -24.77 -1.31
N ARG A 631 -21.43 -24.58 0.01
CA ARG A 631 -20.39 -23.89 0.76
C ARG A 631 -19.92 -24.74 1.94
N THR A 632 -18.73 -24.43 2.42
CA THR A 632 -18.24 -24.97 3.68
C THR A 632 -18.20 -23.86 4.72
N GLU A 633 -18.85 -24.08 5.82
CA GLU A 633 -18.88 -23.19 6.99
C GLU A 633 -17.96 -23.75 8.07
N VAL A 634 -17.00 -22.94 8.51
CA VAL A 634 -16.09 -23.27 9.61
C VAL A 634 -16.33 -22.30 10.76
N THR A 635 -16.61 -22.81 11.93
CA THR A 635 -16.74 -21.98 13.14
C THR A 635 -15.34 -21.73 13.70
N LEU A 636 -14.96 -20.47 13.76
CA LEU A 636 -13.66 -20.00 14.25
C LEU A 636 -13.85 -19.22 15.55
N THR A 637 -13.04 -19.55 16.55
CA THR A 637 -12.84 -18.71 17.75
C THR A 637 -11.41 -18.22 17.73
N LEU A 638 -11.24 -16.94 17.42
CA LEU A 638 -9.93 -16.31 17.28
C LEU A 638 -9.70 -15.32 18.44
N ALA A 639 -8.57 -15.45 19.09
CA ALA A 639 -8.10 -14.54 20.12
C ALA A 639 -7.83 -13.13 19.54
N PRO A 640 -7.56 -12.11 20.36
CA PRO A 640 -7.16 -10.78 19.88
C PRO A 640 -6.05 -10.87 18.85
N ASN A 641 -6.26 -10.28 17.68
CA ASN A 641 -5.30 -10.23 16.56
C ASN A 641 -4.77 -11.62 16.12
N GLU A 642 -5.50 -12.70 16.40
CA GLU A 642 -5.13 -14.04 15.93
C GLU A 642 -5.52 -14.23 14.46
N SER A 643 -4.69 -15.01 13.75
CA SER A 643 -4.92 -15.39 12.36
C SER A 643 -4.69 -16.89 12.14
N VAL A 644 -5.38 -17.43 11.14
CA VAL A 644 -5.30 -18.84 10.75
C VAL A 644 -5.36 -18.97 9.23
N PHE A 645 -4.87 -20.10 8.74
CA PHE A 645 -5.13 -20.56 7.38
C PHE A 645 -6.16 -21.68 7.39
N ILE A 646 -7.18 -21.58 6.55
CA ILE A 646 -8.10 -22.68 6.27
C ILE A 646 -7.69 -23.25 4.90
N VAL A 647 -7.21 -24.48 4.92
CA VAL A 647 -6.64 -25.18 3.78
C VAL A 647 -7.60 -26.26 3.32
N TYR A 648 -7.85 -26.33 2.02
CA TYR A 648 -8.66 -27.38 1.38
C TYR A 648 -7.78 -28.17 0.41
N PRO A 649 -7.11 -29.24 0.85
CA PRO A 649 -6.29 -30.06 -0.05
C PRO A 649 -7.12 -30.70 -1.15
N THR A 650 -6.50 -30.97 -2.32
CA THR A 650 -7.09 -31.86 -3.33
C THR A 650 -6.99 -33.30 -2.86
N GLU A 651 -7.91 -34.19 -3.32
CA GLU A 651 -7.96 -35.59 -2.92
C GLU A 651 -6.63 -36.37 -3.09
N LYS A 652 -5.76 -35.92 -4.00
CA LYS A 652 -4.46 -36.53 -4.28
C LYS A 652 -3.35 -36.15 -3.30
N ASN A 653 -3.57 -35.15 -2.46
CA ASN A 653 -2.51 -34.53 -1.62
C ASN A 653 -2.98 -34.28 -0.18
N CYS A 654 -3.67 -35.23 0.41
CA CYS A 654 -3.94 -35.19 1.87
C CYS A 654 -2.62 -35.31 2.63
N PHE A 655 -2.21 -34.26 3.34
CA PHE A 655 -0.98 -34.24 4.18
C PHE A 655 -1.07 -35.08 5.44
N GLY A 656 -2.19 -35.80 5.67
CA GLY A 656 -2.41 -36.65 6.82
C GLY A 656 -2.37 -38.15 6.49
N ASP A 657 -2.11 -38.99 7.53
CA ASP A 657 -2.09 -40.48 7.42
C ASP A 657 -3.41 -40.99 6.83
N GLU A 658 -3.35 -41.53 5.60
CA GLU A 658 -4.51 -42.06 4.87
C GLU A 658 -5.35 -43.07 5.68
N LYS A 659 -4.73 -43.82 6.60
CA LYS A 659 -5.43 -44.81 7.43
C LYS A 659 -6.34 -44.18 8.49
N SER A 660 -6.02 -42.95 8.96
CA SER A 660 -6.86 -42.23 9.91
C SER A 660 -8.06 -41.56 9.24
N LEU A 661 -7.92 -41.20 7.95
CA LEU A 661 -8.94 -40.46 7.15
C LEU A 661 -10.04 -41.40 6.61
N GLN A 662 -9.73 -42.64 6.24
CA GLN A 662 -10.70 -43.57 5.67
C GLN A 662 -11.75 -44.07 6.68
N LYS A 663 -11.52 -43.95 7.97
CA LYS A 663 -12.44 -44.44 9.03
C LYS A 663 -13.60 -43.50 9.36
N GLN A 664 -13.67 -42.29 8.78
CA GLN A 664 -14.64 -41.25 9.14
C GLN A 664 -15.40 -40.61 7.98
N GLN A 665 -15.58 -41.29 6.86
CA GLN A 665 -16.49 -40.86 5.80
C GLN A 665 -17.96 -41.13 6.22
N LYS A 666 -18.50 -40.30 7.10
CA LYS A 666 -19.94 -40.09 7.22
C LYS A 666 -20.20 -38.58 7.38
N GLU A 667 -20.88 -38.08 6.33
CA GLU A 667 -21.60 -36.83 6.28
C GLU A 667 -20.95 -35.56 6.86
N GLY A 668 -20.71 -34.64 6.03
CA GLY A 668 -20.63 -33.17 5.94
C GLY A 668 -20.45 -32.30 7.17
N SER A 669 -20.28 -32.81 8.40
CA SER A 669 -20.05 -31.98 9.58
C SER A 669 -19.13 -32.64 10.61
N TYR A 670 -18.36 -31.83 11.30
CA TYR A 670 -17.51 -32.24 12.43
C TYR A 670 -17.53 -31.14 13.51
N SER A 671 -17.65 -31.54 14.78
CA SER A 671 -17.50 -30.64 15.92
C SER A 671 -16.21 -30.96 16.68
N ALA A 672 -15.32 -29.98 16.79
CA ALA A 672 -14.06 -30.10 17.52
C ALA A 672 -14.32 -30.21 19.04
N LYS A 673 -13.42 -30.91 19.75
CA LYS A 673 -13.45 -30.94 21.23
C LYS A 673 -13.04 -29.58 21.79
N GLU A 674 -13.81 -29.08 22.73
CA GLU A 674 -13.49 -27.86 23.47
C GLU A 674 -12.31 -28.09 24.44
N PHE A 675 -11.53 -27.04 24.68
CA PHE A 675 -10.52 -27.02 25.72
C PHE A 675 -11.20 -26.98 27.09
N SER A 676 -10.76 -27.82 28.02
CA SER A 676 -11.13 -27.72 29.43
C SER A 676 -10.02 -27.00 30.21
N GLU A 677 -10.39 -26.05 31.04
CA GLU A 677 -9.45 -25.40 31.95
C GLU A 677 -9.19 -26.31 33.17
N VAL A 678 -7.92 -26.43 33.54
CA VAL A 678 -7.48 -27.10 34.75
C VAL A 678 -6.75 -26.05 35.59
N ALA A 679 -7.35 -25.72 36.74
CA ALA A 679 -6.67 -24.87 37.72
C ALA A 679 -5.55 -25.64 38.41
N VAL A 680 -4.36 -25.04 38.42
CA VAL A 680 -3.18 -25.59 39.10
C VAL A 680 -2.72 -24.61 40.14
N GLU A 681 -2.53 -25.05 41.36
CA GLU A 681 -1.94 -24.24 42.41
C GLU A 681 -0.46 -24.00 42.12
N LEU A 682 -0.08 -22.74 41.96
CA LEU A 682 1.30 -22.33 41.75
C LEU A 682 1.95 -21.93 43.08
N GLY A 683 3.20 -22.31 43.26
CA GLY A 683 3.98 -21.86 44.39
C GLY A 683 4.29 -20.34 44.33
N GLU A 684 5.00 -19.88 45.35
CA GLU A 684 5.49 -18.47 45.36
C GLU A 684 6.41 -18.24 44.17
N TYR A 685 6.30 -17.06 43.59
CA TYR A 685 7.18 -16.59 42.49
C TYR A 685 8.43 -15.90 43.07
N THR A 686 9.60 -16.36 42.65
CA THR A 686 10.83 -15.59 42.76
C THR A 686 11.03 -14.82 41.46
N VAL A 687 11.02 -13.49 41.53
CA VAL A 687 11.17 -12.62 40.37
C VAL A 687 12.52 -11.91 40.43
N ASN A 688 13.37 -12.15 39.44
CA ASN A 688 14.71 -11.57 39.33
C ASN A 688 14.78 -10.60 38.15
N PHE A 689 15.04 -9.35 38.42
CA PHE A 689 15.25 -8.28 37.44
C PHE A 689 16.73 -8.27 37.03
N ILE A 690 17.02 -8.80 35.86
CA ILE A 690 18.38 -9.17 35.41
C ILE A 690 19.37 -8.00 35.45
N THR A 691 18.98 -6.85 34.88
CA THR A 691 19.92 -5.74 34.67
C THR A 691 20.26 -4.99 35.94
N ASN A 692 19.32 -4.87 36.91
CA ASN A 692 19.54 -4.13 38.16
C ASN A 692 19.76 -5.02 39.39
N GLY A 693 19.72 -6.37 39.20
CA GLY A 693 19.99 -7.34 40.27
C GLY A 693 18.93 -7.43 41.38
N ARG A 694 17.78 -6.72 41.23
CA ARG A 694 16.70 -6.80 42.23
C ARG A 694 16.02 -8.18 42.15
N THR A 695 15.74 -8.73 43.31
CA THR A 695 14.97 -9.98 43.46
C THR A 695 13.85 -9.74 44.48
N VAL A 696 12.64 -10.16 44.09
CA VAL A 696 11.46 -10.06 44.97
C VAL A 696 10.70 -11.38 44.93
N ASN A 697 10.03 -11.73 46.04
CA ASN A 697 9.14 -12.84 46.12
C ASN A 697 7.69 -12.35 46.13
N ARG A 698 6.81 -13.05 45.38
CA ARG A 698 5.40 -12.70 45.22
C ARG A 698 4.56 -13.97 45.20
N LYS A 699 3.41 -13.94 45.83
CA LYS A 699 2.43 -15.05 45.81
C LYS A 699 1.63 -15.05 44.48
N GLU A 700 1.51 -13.90 43.85
CA GLU A 700 0.73 -13.70 42.63
C GLU A 700 1.56 -12.95 41.58
N LEU A 701 1.20 -13.06 40.32
CA LEU A 701 1.73 -12.23 39.25
C LEU A 701 1.32 -10.78 39.49
N PHE A 702 2.19 -9.86 39.17
CA PHE A 702 1.99 -8.44 39.42
C PHE A 702 2.46 -7.58 38.27
N ASP A 703 1.87 -6.40 38.18
CA ASP A 703 2.32 -5.34 37.29
C ASP A 703 3.42 -4.50 37.97
N TRP A 704 4.65 -4.71 37.58
CA TRP A 704 5.78 -4.03 38.21
C TRP A 704 5.81 -2.51 38.00
N SER A 705 5.11 -1.98 36.95
CA SER A 705 5.00 -0.56 36.72
C SER A 705 4.23 0.18 37.83
N ARG A 706 3.55 -0.57 38.74
CA ARG A 706 2.79 -0.09 39.87
C ARG A 706 3.52 -0.25 41.20
N GLU A 707 4.74 -0.78 41.16
CA GLU A 707 5.53 -0.99 42.37
C GLU A 707 5.99 0.34 43.01
N GLN A 708 6.19 0.34 44.36
CA GLN A 708 6.67 1.51 45.09
C GLN A 708 8.18 1.72 44.92
N ASP A 709 8.95 0.63 44.77
CA ASP A 709 10.38 0.69 44.46
C ASP A 709 10.58 1.22 43.04
N GLU A 710 11.10 2.44 42.91
CA GLU A 710 11.34 3.07 41.60
C GLU A 710 12.28 2.27 40.71
N LYS A 711 13.21 1.48 41.28
CA LYS A 711 14.11 0.61 40.52
C LYS A 711 13.36 -0.58 39.88
N ILE A 712 12.17 -0.91 40.38
CA ILE A 712 11.28 -1.90 39.78
C ILE A 712 10.25 -1.21 38.92
N ARG A 713 9.62 -0.14 39.38
CA ARG A 713 8.59 0.60 38.65
C ARG A 713 9.04 1.04 37.26
N TYR A 714 10.24 1.58 37.17
CA TYR A 714 10.81 2.07 35.90
C TYR A 714 11.80 1.12 35.29
N TYR A 715 11.73 -0.16 35.65
CA TYR A 715 12.58 -1.18 35.07
C TYR A 715 12.22 -1.46 33.60
N SER A 716 13.19 -1.27 32.72
CA SER A 716 13.11 -1.68 31.31
C SER A 716 14.13 -2.78 31.07
N GLY A 717 13.67 -3.97 30.76
CA GLY A 717 14.53 -5.13 30.57
C GLY A 717 13.81 -6.46 30.78
N THR A 718 14.59 -7.51 31.01
CA THR A 718 14.07 -8.86 31.23
C THR A 718 14.00 -9.18 32.72
N ALA A 719 12.83 -9.64 33.17
CA ALA A 719 12.66 -10.24 34.51
C ALA A 719 12.40 -11.75 34.40
N VAL A 720 13.04 -12.52 35.25
CA VAL A 720 12.89 -13.99 35.27
C VAL A 720 12.02 -14.38 36.44
N TYR A 721 10.87 -14.95 36.14
CA TYR A 721 9.92 -15.51 37.10
C TYR A 721 10.20 -17.01 37.27
N ARG A 722 10.35 -17.47 38.52
CA ARG A 722 10.47 -18.88 38.85
C ARG A 722 9.40 -19.26 39.84
N THR A 723 8.71 -20.34 39.56
CA THR A 723 7.71 -20.94 40.43
C THR A 723 7.67 -22.45 40.23
N ALA A 724 6.98 -23.18 41.10
CA ALA A 724 6.78 -24.63 40.95
C ALA A 724 5.31 -24.94 41.10
N PHE A 725 4.89 -26.03 40.47
CA PHE A 725 3.53 -26.57 40.58
C PHE A 725 3.53 -28.08 40.52
N HIS A 726 2.47 -28.69 41.05
CA HIS A 726 2.30 -30.12 41.06
C HIS A 726 1.35 -30.56 39.93
N TRP A 727 1.78 -31.56 39.13
CA TRP A 727 0.97 -32.18 38.09
C TRP A 727 0.71 -33.64 38.44
N LYS A 728 -0.58 -34.07 38.46
CA LYS A 728 -0.98 -35.36 39.04
C LYS A 728 -0.53 -36.56 38.23
N ASP A 729 -0.69 -36.51 36.92
CA ASP A 729 -0.45 -37.67 36.04
C ASP A 729 0.32 -37.30 34.77
N LYS A 730 0.84 -38.29 34.06
CA LYS A 730 1.44 -38.03 32.75
C LYS A 730 0.35 -37.51 31.80
N PRO A 731 0.61 -36.45 31.01
CA PRO A 731 -0.38 -35.92 30.06
C PRO A 731 -0.79 -36.96 29.02
N GLU A 732 -2.08 -37.24 28.91
CA GLU A 732 -2.66 -38.12 27.87
C GLU A 732 -3.16 -37.29 26.68
N THR A 733 -3.30 -35.96 26.86
CA THR A 733 -3.77 -34.99 25.86
C THR A 733 -2.84 -33.82 25.84
N THR A 734 -2.99 -32.96 24.81
CA THR A 734 -2.21 -31.72 24.69
C THR A 734 -2.56 -30.77 25.84
N VAL A 735 -1.53 -30.28 26.51
CA VAL A 735 -1.66 -29.33 27.63
C VAL A 735 -0.99 -27.99 27.25
N TYR A 736 -1.74 -26.92 27.37
CA TYR A 736 -1.26 -25.59 27.17
C TYR A 736 -1.16 -24.85 28.52
N LEU A 737 -0.04 -24.14 28.71
CA LEU A 737 0.09 -23.14 29.76
C LEU A 737 -0.45 -21.83 29.26
N ASN A 738 -1.49 -21.29 29.89
CA ASN A 738 -2.04 -19.97 29.62
C ASN A 738 -1.45 -18.97 30.60
N LEU A 739 -0.76 -17.93 30.07
CA LEU A 739 -0.14 -16.88 30.88
C LEU A 739 -1.10 -15.71 31.17
N GLY A 740 -2.32 -15.75 30.66
CA GLY A 740 -3.26 -14.63 30.76
C GLY A 740 -2.80 -13.42 29.92
N LYS A 741 -2.41 -12.34 30.54
CA LYS A 741 -1.92 -11.13 29.87
C LYS A 741 -0.41 -11.01 30.01
N VAL A 742 0.29 -10.80 28.90
CA VAL A 742 1.74 -10.60 28.86
C VAL A 742 2.04 -9.22 28.27
N CYS A 743 2.90 -8.44 28.97
CA CYS A 743 3.39 -7.13 28.50
C CYS A 743 4.93 -7.17 28.47
N ASN A 744 5.61 -7.42 27.30
CA ASN A 744 4.97 -7.63 25.99
C ASN A 744 5.27 -9.03 25.46
N LEU A 745 6.26 -9.71 26.02
CA LEU A 745 6.82 -10.94 25.50
C LEU A 745 7.32 -11.84 26.64
N ALA A 746 7.09 -13.13 26.54
CA ALA A 746 7.54 -14.12 27.50
C ALA A 746 8.16 -15.33 26.82
N THR A 747 9.30 -15.83 27.35
CA THR A 747 9.83 -17.16 27.01
C THR A 747 9.54 -18.10 28.17
N VAL A 748 8.93 -19.23 27.88
CA VAL A 748 8.52 -20.24 28.86
C VAL A 748 9.50 -21.41 28.85
N ARG A 749 9.92 -21.84 30.06
CA ARG A 749 10.66 -23.08 30.26
C ARG A 749 9.98 -23.91 31.37
N VAL A 750 9.77 -25.18 31.09
CA VAL A 750 9.24 -26.14 32.08
C VAL A 750 10.24 -27.28 32.22
N ASN A 751 10.69 -27.55 33.43
CA ASN A 751 11.68 -28.63 33.73
C ASN A 751 12.97 -28.48 32.85
N GLY A 752 13.38 -27.26 32.55
CA GLY A 752 14.55 -26.96 31.70
C GLY A 752 14.30 -27.04 30.18
N VAL A 753 13.13 -27.54 29.76
CA VAL A 753 12.73 -27.59 28.34
C VAL A 753 12.18 -26.23 27.90
N ASP A 754 12.69 -25.69 26.77
CA ASP A 754 12.17 -24.48 26.17
C ASP A 754 10.83 -24.77 25.49
N CYS A 755 9.76 -24.11 25.94
CA CYS A 755 8.40 -24.26 25.44
C CYS A 755 7.98 -23.12 24.50
N GLY A 756 8.94 -22.31 24.06
CA GLY A 756 8.72 -21.27 23.07
C GLY A 756 8.60 -19.86 23.63
N THR A 757 8.48 -18.92 22.72
CA THR A 757 8.34 -17.49 22.97
C THR A 757 6.92 -17.04 22.61
N ILE A 758 6.23 -16.46 23.58
CA ILE A 758 4.87 -15.92 23.47
C ILE A 758 5.01 -14.40 23.32
N TRP A 759 4.51 -13.86 22.24
CA TRP A 759 4.71 -12.44 21.88
C TRP A 759 3.42 -11.74 21.40
N THR A 760 2.35 -12.50 21.27
CA THR A 760 1.00 -12.02 20.89
C THR A 760 -0.05 -12.96 21.48
N ALA A 761 -1.30 -12.54 21.52
CA ALA A 761 -2.41 -13.41 21.91
C ALA A 761 -2.62 -14.55 20.86
N PRO A 762 -3.14 -15.73 21.31
CA PRO A 762 -3.40 -16.10 22.68
C PRO A 762 -2.10 -16.35 23.45
N TYR A 763 -2.00 -15.78 24.66
CA TYR A 763 -0.78 -15.88 25.48
C TYR A 763 -0.64 -17.26 26.12
N ARG A 764 -0.54 -18.29 25.29
CA ARG A 764 -0.43 -19.70 25.71
C ARG A 764 0.65 -20.44 24.92
N THR A 765 1.23 -21.46 25.54
CA THR A 765 2.20 -22.34 24.88
C THR A 765 1.99 -23.78 25.25
N ASN A 766 2.33 -24.68 24.32
CA ASN A 766 2.24 -26.14 24.54
C ASN A 766 3.39 -26.58 25.44
N ILE A 767 3.03 -27.14 26.59
CA ILE A 767 3.98 -27.66 27.61
C ILE A 767 3.95 -29.17 27.76
N THR A 768 3.17 -29.87 26.94
CA THR A 768 2.92 -31.31 27.05
C THR A 768 4.18 -32.15 27.17
N ALA A 769 5.16 -31.92 26.31
CA ALA A 769 6.42 -32.67 26.27
C ALA A 769 7.33 -32.39 27.48
N ALA A 770 7.13 -31.27 28.14
CA ALA A 770 7.95 -30.83 29.27
C ALA A 770 7.36 -31.26 30.63
N LEU A 771 6.06 -31.61 30.67
CA LEU A 771 5.36 -31.99 31.92
C LEU A 771 5.78 -33.38 32.42
N LYS A 772 5.92 -33.46 33.74
CA LYS A 772 6.19 -34.70 34.47
C LYS A 772 5.14 -34.89 35.56
N LYS A 773 4.90 -36.14 35.94
CA LYS A 773 4.15 -36.45 37.18
C LYS A 773 4.92 -35.95 38.38
N GLY A 774 4.27 -35.24 39.26
CA GLY A 774 4.89 -34.65 40.47
C GLY A 774 5.17 -33.16 40.30
N THR A 775 6.26 -32.68 40.89
CA THR A 775 6.64 -31.28 40.87
C THR A 775 7.31 -30.89 39.53
N ASN A 776 6.80 -29.87 38.98
CA ASN A 776 7.31 -29.24 37.74
C ASN A 776 7.80 -27.83 37.98
#